data_d3732d70594ed840281279ad0b71f7fa
#
_entry.id   d3732d70594ed840281279ad0b71f7fa
#
_cell.length_a   1.000
_cell.length_b   1.000
_cell.length_c   1.000
_cell.angle_alpha   90.00
_cell.angle_beta   90.00
_cell.angle_gamma   90.00
#
_symmetry.space_group_name_H-M   'P 1'
#
loop_
_entity.id
_entity.type
_entity.pdbx_description
1 polymer ?
#
loop_
_entity_poly.entity_id
_entity_poly.type
_entity_poly.pdbx_seq_one_letter_code
_entity_poly.pdbx_strand_id
1 'polypeptide(L)'
;MQNKGLIKFFAIIFALVCVYQLSFTFVANSISNDAKAFAKNDFSKELRYLDSIGKEKVFLGNTYNEVRDNQLQKGLDLEGGINVILQISVKDILNGLANESKNPAFKKALADAKKNQSGNQDYIDAFFKEANAANLKLAGADIFGNRNLDDVIKFNMTNAQVEPIIKKKVIESVESAFKVLRERIDKFGVTQPNIQMLGNSGRILVELPGAKDVDRIKKLLQSTAQLEFWETYKVEEISGYIIAANEALKKTEVAVKTEVAEVASTGIDSLLTDKKTDTINQTNGPLLDKLLMGGQQGSPYVGVFLTKDTAVVKSYLNRADIKALLPAELSNVKFVWGKIDEKKPEAIELYALKGNREGKAPISGGVIVDARDTFDQVGKPAVSMQMDGKGAKQWEKITGDVSQQGNAIAIVLDNTVYSAPGVSRGAISGGQSEISGDFSINETKDLANILKAGKLPAAAEIVQSDVVGPSLGKEAIDSGLMSFIIGFSLVLLWMVIYYGKTGFYANLALLVNILFIFGALASFGAVLTLPGIAGIVLTIGMAVDANVIIYERAKEELDEGKSIEEAVNYAYTWKGAMSSIVDANITTAITAIILLVFGTGPIKGFATTLLIGIITSLFTAIFITRMFLGWSISRKENVTFSTSLTKNWFKNLNFDFLAKRKITYAISAILIVLSLVSIFTKISRLSNFSNFFCHSHHH
;
A
#
# COMPACT_ATOMS: atom_id res chain seq x y z
N MET A 1 -48.81 -5.14 17.16
CA MET A 1 -47.64 -4.23 17.31
C MET A 1 -48.12 -2.95 17.98
N GLN A 2 -47.68 -2.68 19.19
CA GLN A 2 -48.11 -1.51 19.97
C GLN A 2 -47.56 -0.17 19.45
N ASN A 3 -46.55 -0.15 18.53
CA ASN A 3 -45.90 1.10 18.09
C ASN A 3 -45.73 1.19 16.57
N LYS A 4 -46.81 1.03 15.79
CA LYS A 4 -46.76 1.22 14.30
C LYS A 4 -46.22 2.58 13.89
N GLY A 5 -46.48 3.65 14.67
CA GLY A 5 -45.97 5.01 14.40
C GLY A 5 -44.45 5.14 14.58
N LEU A 6 -43.88 4.52 15.60
CA LEU A 6 -42.47 4.54 15.90
C LEU A 6 -41.64 3.88 14.79
N ILE A 7 -42.10 2.72 14.31
CA ILE A 7 -41.41 1.99 13.23
C ILE A 7 -41.41 2.81 11.92
N LYS A 8 -42.55 3.43 11.58
CA LYS A 8 -42.63 4.33 10.40
C LYS A 8 -41.67 5.50 10.54
N PHE A 9 -41.61 6.11 11.68
CA PHE A 9 -40.74 7.22 12.00
C PHE A 9 -39.26 6.84 11.82
N PHE A 10 -38.80 5.73 12.43
CA PHE A 10 -37.44 5.25 12.27
C PHE A 10 -37.11 4.86 10.82
N ALA A 11 -38.00 4.19 10.11
CA ALA A 11 -37.76 3.82 8.71
C ALA A 11 -37.60 5.05 7.78
N ILE A 12 -38.42 6.09 8.01
CA ILE A 12 -38.33 7.33 7.23
C ILE A 12 -37.04 8.09 7.55
N ILE A 13 -36.69 8.23 8.86
CA ILE A 13 -35.46 8.91 9.24
C ILE A 13 -34.24 8.15 8.67
N PHE A 14 -34.21 6.83 8.78
CA PHE A 14 -33.11 6.05 8.26
C PHE A 14 -33.01 6.17 6.73
N ALA A 15 -34.14 6.16 6.03
CA ALA A 15 -34.15 6.42 4.58
C ALA A 15 -33.62 7.83 4.22
N LEU A 16 -34.01 8.86 4.98
CA LEU A 16 -33.51 10.22 4.77
C LEU A 16 -32.01 10.33 5.03
N VAL A 17 -31.50 9.68 6.08
CA VAL A 17 -30.06 9.63 6.37
C VAL A 17 -29.31 8.92 5.23
N CYS A 18 -29.82 7.80 4.72
CA CYS A 18 -29.23 7.10 3.58
C CYS A 18 -29.21 7.96 2.31
N VAL A 19 -30.28 8.66 2.01
CA VAL A 19 -30.36 9.58 0.85
C VAL A 19 -29.36 10.74 1.04
N TYR A 20 -29.31 11.33 2.23
CA TYR A 20 -28.35 12.39 2.55
C TYR A 20 -26.92 11.89 2.35
N GLN A 21 -26.56 10.71 2.90
CA GLN A 21 -25.22 10.17 2.77
C GLN A 21 -24.85 9.84 1.32
N LEU A 22 -25.77 9.29 0.54
CA LEU A 22 -25.53 9.00 -0.87
C LEU A 22 -25.40 10.26 -1.72
N SER A 23 -26.02 11.39 -1.32
CA SER A 23 -25.90 12.65 -2.05
C SER A 23 -24.45 13.15 -2.15
N PHE A 24 -23.59 12.86 -1.16
CA PHE A 24 -22.15 13.16 -1.22
C PHE A 24 -21.48 12.46 -2.42
N THR A 25 -21.85 11.20 -2.68
CA THR A 25 -21.32 10.43 -3.81
C THR A 25 -21.71 11.05 -5.18
N PHE A 26 -22.95 11.51 -5.30
CA PHE A 26 -23.40 12.17 -6.54
C PHE A 26 -22.67 13.49 -6.77
N VAL A 27 -22.51 14.31 -5.74
CA VAL A 27 -21.82 15.61 -5.83
C VAL A 27 -20.33 15.39 -6.13
N ALA A 28 -19.66 14.48 -5.42
CA ALA A 28 -18.25 14.16 -5.64
C ALA A 28 -18.00 13.67 -7.09
N ASN A 29 -18.85 12.78 -7.60
CA ASN A 29 -18.75 12.27 -8.96
C ASN A 29 -18.98 13.39 -10.01
N SER A 30 -19.92 14.29 -9.78
CA SER A 30 -20.16 15.44 -10.67
C SER A 30 -18.91 16.31 -10.78
N ILE A 31 -18.35 16.72 -9.64
CA ILE A 31 -17.15 17.56 -9.57
C ILE A 31 -15.93 16.85 -10.19
N SER A 32 -15.77 15.53 -9.93
CA SER A 32 -14.69 14.75 -10.55
C SER A 32 -14.84 14.69 -12.09
N ASN A 33 -16.04 14.59 -12.60
CA ASN A 33 -16.29 14.61 -14.05
C ASN A 33 -15.99 15.98 -14.66
N ASP A 34 -16.34 17.07 -13.97
CA ASP A 34 -16.03 18.45 -14.39
C ASP A 34 -14.50 18.66 -14.41
N ALA A 35 -13.78 18.16 -13.39
CA ALA A 35 -12.31 18.20 -13.35
C ALA A 35 -11.67 17.45 -14.53
N LYS A 36 -12.17 16.27 -14.86
CA LYS A 36 -11.70 15.48 -16.03
C LYS A 36 -11.97 16.19 -17.35
N ALA A 37 -13.15 16.80 -17.49
CA ALA A 37 -13.52 17.57 -18.68
C ALA A 37 -12.61 18.79 -18.85
N PHE A 38 -12.31 19.51 -17.76
CA PHE A 38 -11.38 20.63 -17.74
C PHE A 38 -9.94 20.20 -18.10
N ALA A 39 -9.51 19.08 -17.56
CA ALA A 39 -8.14 18.58 -17.70
C ALA A 39 -7.82 18.00 -19.08
N LYS A 40 -8.80 17.59 -19.88
CA LYS A 40 -8.62 16.96 -21.21
C LYS A 40 -7.57 15.85 -21.21
N ASN A 41 -7.63 14.95 -20.23
CA ASN A 41 -6.68 13.87 -19.98
C ASN A 41 -5.29 14.29 -19.43
N ASP A 42 -5.08 15.56 -19.05
CA ASP A 42 -3.89 16.00 -18.36
C ASP A 42 -4.09 15.87 -16.85
N PHE A 43 -3.48 14.82 -16.27
CA PHE A 43 -3.62 14.52 -14.85
C PHE A 43 -3.15 15.65 -13.91
N SER A 44 -2.10 16.39 -14.30
CA SER A 44 -1.59 17.51 -13.50
C SER A 44 -2.59 18.66 -13.44
N LYS A 45 -3.35 18.90 -14.52
CA LYS A 45 -4.42 19.90 -14.53
C LYS A 45 -5.64 19.44 -13.73
N GLU A 46 -5.99 18.15 -13.81
CA GLU A 46 -7.07 17.55 -13.00
C GLU A 46 -6.79 17.77 -11.51
N LEU A 47 -5.57 17.42 -11.05
CA LEU A 47 -5.17 17.62 -9.67
C LEU A 47 -5.21 19.08 -9.23
N ARG A 48 -4.66 20.00 -10.03
CA ARG A 48 -4.68 21.43 -9.71
C ARG A 48 -6.11 21.97 -9.60
N TYR A 49 -7.01 21.52 -10.46
CA TYR A 49 -8.43 21.91 -10.41
C TYR A 49 -9.05 21.41 -9.08
N LEU A 50 -8.87 20.13 -8.74
CA LEU A 50 -9.39 19.53 -7.51
C LEU A 50 -8.77 20.17 -6.25
N ASP A 51 -7.49 20.46 -6.26
CA ASP A 51 -6.80 21.16 -5.16
C ASP A 51 -7.34 22.60 -4.97
N SER A 52 -7.62 23.31 -6.07
CA SER A 52 -8.12 24.69 -6.01
C SER A 52 -9.50 24.80 -5.33
N ILE A 53 -10.37 23.81 -5.58
CA ILE A 53 -11.71 23.75 -4.99
C ILE A 53 -11.78 22.97 -3.68
N GLY A 54 -10.67 22.33 -3.28
CA GLY A 54 -10.62 21.44 -2.12
C GLY A 54 -11.16 22.04 -0.83
N LYS A 55 -10.97 23.34 -0.62
CA LYS A 55 -11.44 24.09 0.56
C LYS A 55 -12.72 24.90 0.29
N GLU A 56 -13.24 24.89 -0.92
CA GLU A 56 -14.48 25.60 -1.27
C GLU A 56 -15.69 24.81 -0.79
N LYS A 57 -16.70 25.51 -0.30
CA LYS A 57 -17.97 24.93 0.13
C LYS A 57 -18.81 24.57 -1.10
N VAL A 58 -18.93 23.29 -1.41
CA VAL A 58 -19.60 22.80 -2.63
C VAL A 58 -20.96 22.16 -2.37
N PHE A 59 -21.24 21.69 -1.15
CA PHE A 59 -22.50 21.01 -0.84
C PHE A 59 -22.92 21.18 0.63
N LEU A 60 -24.09 21.77 0.89
CA LEU A 60 -24.70 21.95 2.22
C LEU A 60 -23.74 22.48 3.30
N GLY A 61 -22.82 23.34 2.91
CA GLY A 61 -21.82 23.94 3.79
C GLY A 61 -20.52 23.12 3.95
N ASN A 62 -20.46 21.90 3.40
CA ASN A 62 -19.26 21.07 3.39
C ASN A 62 -18.33 21.46 2.24
N THR A 63 -17.03 21.39 2.51
CA THR A 63 -15.97 21.59 1.52
C THR A 63 -15.88 20.38 0.57
N TYR A 64 -15.24 20.57 -0.61
CA TYR A 64 -15.04 19.45 -1.53
C TYR A 64 -14.27 18.29 -0.89
N ASN A 65 -13.27 18.57 -0.06
CA ASN A 65 -12.53 17.52 0.65
C ASN A 65 -13.44 16.71 1.58
N GLU A 66 -14.32 17.38 2.36
CA GLU A 66 -15.28 16.70 3.22
C GLU A 66 -16.31 15.88 2.41
N VAL A 67 -16.77 16.41 1.27
CA VAL A 67 -17.67 15.70 0.36
C VAL A 67 -17.00 14.44 -0.21
N ARG A 68 -15.75 14.55 -0.63
CA ARG A 68 -14.95 13.43 -1.13
C ARG A 68 -14.72 12.36 -0.07
N ASP A 69 -14.46 12.76 1.17
CA ASP A 69 -14.19 11.81 2.27
C ASP A 69 -15.46 11.05 2.69
N ASN A 70 -16.64 11.65 2.51
CA ASN A 70 -17.93 11.06 2.84
C ASN A 70 -18.63 10.33 1.68
N GLN A 71 -18.06 10.30 0.48
CA GLN A 71 -18.62 9.55 -0.66
C GLN A 71 -18.51 8.03 -0.45
N LEU A 72 -19.29 7.26 -1.22
CA LEU A 72 -19.13 5.80 -1.30
C LEU A 72 -17.77 5.45 -1.91
N GLN A 73 -16.92 4.82 -1.11
CA GLN A 73 -15.56 4.49 -1.49
C GLN A 73 -15.52 3.26 -2.39
N LYS A 74 -14.66 3.30 -3.42
CA LYS A 74 -14.46 2.20 -4.35
C LYS A 74 -13.12 1.52 -4.07
N GLY A 75 -13.11 0.19 -4.09
CA GLY A 75 -11.89 -0.59 -3.93
C GLY A 75 -10.97 -0.55 -5.16
N LEU A 76 -9.78 -1.11 -4.98
CA LEU A 76 -8.76 -1.23 -6.02
C LEU A 76 -9.29 -1.89 -7.30
N ASP A 77 -10.15 -2.91 -7.14
CA ASP A 77 -10.75 -3.67 -8.23
C ASP A 77 -11.70 -2.83 -9.12
N LEU A 78 -12.25 -1.73 -8.58
CA LEU A 78 -13.23 -0.88 -9.26
C LEU A 78 -12.64 0.43 -9.78
N GLU A 79 -11.68 1.01 -9.07
CA GLU A 79 -11.10 2.32 -9.42
C GLU A 79 -9.71 2.19 -10.06
N GLY A 80 -9.13 0.98 -10.00
CA GLY A 80 -7.75 0.75 -10.34
C GLY A 80 -6.82 1.25 -9.23
N GLY A 81 -5.51 1.20 -9.47
CA GLY A 81 -4.50 1.65 -8.51
C GLY A 81 -3.40 0.64 -8.29
N ILE A 82 -2.79 0.64 -7.11
CA ILE A 82 -1.67 -0.23 -6.76
C ILE A 82 -1.90 -0.99 -5.46
N ASN A 83 -1.53 -2.26 -5.48
CA ASN A 83 -1.39 -3.12 -4.31
C ASN A 83 0.09 -3.44 -4.11
N VAL A 84 0.64 -3.15 -2.95
CA VAL A 84 2.06 -3.37 -2.63
C VAL A 84 2.19 -4.13 -1.32
N ILE A 85 3.00 -5.19 -1.31
CA ILE A 85 3.46 -5.81 -0.08
C ILE A 85 4.88 -5.32 0.19
N LEU A 86 5.01 -4.57 1.29
CA LEU A 86 6.28 -4.08 1.80
C LEU A 86 6.81 -5.05 2.84
N GLN A 87 8.12 -5.29 2.83
CA GLN A 87 8.85 -6.00 3.88
C GLN A 87 9.77 -5.01 4.57
N ILE A 88 9.56 -4.79 5.87
CA ILE A 88 10.50 -4.01 6.67
C ILE A 88 11.76 -4.84 6.89
N SER A 89 12.92 -4.25 6.63
CA SER A 89 14.22 -4.90 6.76
C SER A 89 14.57 -5.16 8.22
N VAL A 90 14.27 -6.36 8.72
CA VAL A 90 14.65 -6.79 10.07
C VAL A 90 16.18 -6.78 10.26
N LYS A 91 16.92 -7.02 9.17
CA LYS A 91 18.38 -6.88 9.15
C LYS A 91 18.84 -5.47 9.54
N ASP A 92 18.21 -4.46 8.96
CA ASP A 92 18.56 -3.05 9.23
C ASP A 92 18.13 -2.65 10.64
N ILE A 93 16.98 -3.16 11.12
CA ILE A 93 16.56 -2.98 12.52
C ILE A 93 17.63 -3.55 13.47
N LEU A 94 18.07 -4.79 13.26
CA LEU A 94 19.08 -5.42 14.09
C LEU A 94 20.43 -4.66 14.05
N ASN A 95 20.83 -4.21 12.86
CA ASN A 95 22.03 -3.40 12.71
C ASN A 95 21.92 -2.04 13.42
N GLY A 96 20.75 -1.39 13.33
CA GLY A 96 20.47 -0.13 14.04
C GLY A 96 20.43 -0.30 15.57
N LEU A 97 19.80 -1.37 16.07
CA LEU A 97 19.80 -1.72 17.50
C LEU A 97 21.23 -2.00 18.01
N ALA A 98 22.11 -2.56 17.17
CA ALA A 98 23.53 -2.75 17.46
C ALA A 98 24.37 -1.47 17.22
N ASN A 99 23.74 -0.30 17.06
CA ASN A 99 24.40 0.99 16.81
C ASN A 99 25.40 0.93 15.64
N GLU A 100 24.99 0.27 14.53
CA GLU A 100 25.81 0.04 13.33
C GLU A 100 27.13 -0.67 13.62
N SER A 101 27.06 -1.73 14.41
CA SER A 101 28.22 -2.51 14.86
C SER A 101 29.20 -2.81 13.74
N LYS A 102 30.48 -2.56 14.00
CA LYS A 102 31.57 -2.88 13.07
C LYS A 102 32.12 -4.30 13.27
N ASN A 103 31.56 -5.08 14.23
CA ASN A 103 31.99 -6.44 14.53
C ASN A 103 31.83 -7.36 13.30
N PRO A 104 32.93 -7.96 12.78
CA PRO A 104 32.86 -8.79 11.58
C PRO A 104 32.00 -10.04 11.73
N ALA A 105 32.01 -10.68 12.94
CA ALA A 105 31.21 -11.86 13.22
C ALA A 105 29.72 -11.55 13.25
N PHE A 106 29.32 -10.39 13.80
CA PHE A 106 27.94 -9.91 13.77
C PHE A 106 27.45 -9.64 12.34
N LYS A 107 28.26 -8.96 11.52
CA LYS A 107 27.94 -8.69 10.11
C LYS A 107 27.82 -9.98 9.31
N LYS A 108 28.70 -10.95 9.58
CA LYS A 108 28.63 -12.27 8.96
C LYS A 108 27.36 -13.01 9.37
N ALA A 109 26.98 -13.03 10.65
CA ALA A 109 25.75 -13.66 11.12
C ALA A 109 24.50 -13.04 10.47
N LEU A 110 24.45 -11.69 10.30
CA LEU A 110 23.37 -11.01 9.55
C LEU A 110 23.31 -11.42 8.07
N ALA A 111 24.46 -11.63 7.42
CA ALA A 111 24.52 -12.05 6.02
C ALA A 111 24.11 -13.52 5.84
N ASP A 112 24.63 -14.39 6.69
CA ASP A 112 24.36 -15.82 6.66
C ASP A 112 22.91 -16.14 7.02
N ALA A 113 22.30 -15.38 7.94
CA ALA A 113 20.86 -15.48 8.25
C ALA A 113 19.98 -15.27 7.01
N LYS A 114 20.30 -14.29 6.14
CA LYS A 114 19.56 -14.07 4.88
C LYS A 114 19.76 -15.22 3.89
N LYS A 115 20.96 -15.82 3.88
CA LYS A 115 21.34 -16.87 2.94
C LYS A 115 20.75 -18.24 3.32
N ASN A 116 20.67 -18.50 4.63
CA ASN A 116 20.25 -19.78 5.19
C ASN A 116 18.78 -19.79 5.66
N GLN A 117 18.05 -18.70 5.44
CA GLN A 117 16.63 -18.60 5.74
C GLN A 117 15.86 -19.59 4.86
N SER A 118 15.24 -20.60 5.47
CA SER A 118 14.49 -21.64 4.76
C SER A 118 12.99 -21.39 4.83
N GLY A 119 12.33 -21.35 3.67
CA GLY A 119 10.87 -21.38 3.53
C GLY A 119 10.16 -20.27 4.32
N ASN A 120 9.41 -20.66 5.34
CA ASN A 120 8.54 -19.78 6.13
C ASN A 120 9.19 -19.30 7.45
N GLN A 121 10.51 -19.47 7.61
CA GLN A 121 11.22 -19.10 8.84
C GLN A 121 11.37 -17.58 8.92
N ASP A 122 11.10 -16.98 10.08
CA ASP A 122 11.35 -15.57 10.32
C ASP A 122 12.86 -15.26 10.32
N TYR A 123 13.23 -14.16 9.68
CA TYR A 123 14.63 -13.72 9.58
C TYR A 123 15.31 -13.58 10.94
N ILE A 124 14.58 -13.13 11.97
CA ILE A 124 15.11 -12.96 13.32
C ILE A 124 15.51 -14.29 13.94
N ASP A 125 14.75 -15.36 13.72
CA ASP A 125 15.08 -16.70 14.23
C ASP A 125 16.29 -17.28 13.51
N ALA A 126 16.39 -17.06 12.18
CA ALA A 126 17.58 -17.43 11.42
C ALA A 126 18.83 -16.69 11.93
N PHE A 127 18.72 -15.39 12.23
CA PHE A 127 19.82 -14.61 12.79
C PHE A 127 20.30 -15.15 14.16
N PHE A 128 19.39 -15.44 15.09
CA PHE A 128 19.79 -15.99 16.40
C PHE A 128 20.44 -17.36 16.27
N LYS A 129 19.97 -18.19 15.35
CA LYS A 129 20.60 -19.48 15.05
C LYS A 129 22.05 -19.32 14.58
N GLU A 130 22.29 -18.44 13.61
CA GLU A 130 23.63 -18.17 13.08
C GLU A 130 24.54 -17.49 14.12
N ALA A 131 24.02 -16.56 14.91
CA ALA A 131 24.76 -15.90 15.98
C ALA A 131 25.20 -16.88 17.08
N ASN A 132 24.33 -17.82 17.45
CA ASN A 132 24.65 -18.87 18.41
C ASN A 132 25.64 -19.89 17.83
N ALA A 133 25.53 -20.28 16.57
CA ALA A 133 26.49 -21.15 15.88
C ALA A 133 27.88 -20.53 15.79
N ALA A 134 27.96 -19.20 15.66
CA ALA A 134 29.20 -18.44 15.67
C ALA A 134 29.74 -18.17 17.11
N ASN A 135 29.12 -18.68 18.19
CA ASN A 135 29.40 -18.36 19.57
C ASN A 135 29.50 -16.84 19.85
N LEU A 136 28.69 -16.04 19.19
CA LEU A 136 28.71 -14.59 19.30
C LEU A 136 28.07 -14.15 20.62
N LYS A 137 28.77 -13.35 21.43
CA LYS A 137 28.20 -12.78 22.66
C LYS A 137 27.33 -11.57 22.33
N LEU A 138 26.01 -11.77 22.19
CA LEU A 138 25.05 -10.71 21.77
C LEU A 138 24.94 -9.58 22.80
N ALA A 139 25.18 -9.84 24.12
CA ALA A 139 25.23 -8.82 25.16
C ALA A 139 26.52 -7.98 25.14
N GLY A 140 27.42 -8.18 24.17
CA GLY A 140 28.65 -7.41 24.04
C GLY A 140 28.40 -5.92 23.82
N ALA A 141 29.30 -5.06 24.32
CA ALA A 141 29.18 -3.60 24.18
C ALA A 141 29.26 -3.12 22.74
N ASP A 142 29.84 -3.91 21.85
CA ASP A 142 29.96 -3.69 20.41
C ASP A 142 28.76 -4.20 19.61
N ILE A 143 27.77 -4.83 20.27
CA ILE A 143 26.55 -5.34 19.65
C ILE A 143 25.33 -4.76 20.39
N PHE A 144 24.61 -5.55 21.20
CA PHE A 144 23.38 -5.09 21.86
C PHE A 144 23.59 -4.58 23.28
N GLY A 145 24.73 -4.84 23.94
CA GLY A 145 25.11 -4.25 25.24
C GLY A 145 25.58 -2.80 25.12
N ASN A 146 25.04 -2.05 24.13
CA ASN A 146 25.43 -0.68 23.85
C ASN A 146 24.57 0.33 24.65
N ARG A 147 24.97 1.61 24.61
CA ARG A 147 24.36 2.70 25.38
C ARG A 147 22.86 2.91 25.13
N ASN A 148 22.34 2.46 23.97
CA ASN A 148 20.93 2.64 23.61
C ASN A 148 20.04 1.57 24.23
N LEU A 149 20.63 0.45 24.68
CA LEU A 149 19.92 -0.71 25.24
C LEU A 149 20.41 -1.08 26.64
N ASP A 150 21.26 -0.25 27.28
CA ASP A 150 21.84 -0.54 28.59
C ASP A 150 20.81 -0.61 29.74
N ASP A 151 19.62 -0.01 29.55
CA ASP A 151 18.52 -0.14 30.49
C ASP A 151 17.92 -1.55 30.54
N VAL A 152 17.96 -2.29 29.40
CA VAL A 152 17.28 -3.59 29.22
C VAL A 152 18.25 -4.75 28.99
N ILE A 153 19.45 -4.50 28.45
CA ILE A 153 20.47 -5.53 28.19
C ILE A 153 21.71 -5.24 28.97
N LYS A 154 22.01 -6.13 29.93
CA LYS A 154 23.24 -6.05 30.73
C LYS A 154 24.33 -6.98 30.18
N PHE A 155 25.58 -6.59 30.29
CA PHE A 155 26.73 -7.28 29.73
C PHE A 155 26.90 -8.76 30.19
N ASN A 156 26.33 -9.11 31.34
CA ASN A 156 26.35 -10.47 31.91
C ASN A 156 25.22 -11.37 31.39
N MET A 157 24.30 -10.86 30.56
CA MET A 157 23.21 -11.66 30.03
C MET A 157 23.69 -12.70 29.01
N THR A 158 23.03 -13.85 29.00
CA THR A 158 23.21 -14.89 27.99
C THR A 158 22.43 -14.56 26.73
N ASN A 159 22.80 -15.17 25.59
CA ASN A 159 22.07 -14.99 24.34
C ASN A 159 20.59 -15.37 24.47
N ALA A 160 20.27 -16.42 25.24
CA ALA A 160 18.90 -16.84 25.51
C ALA A 160 18.06 -15.77 26.27
N GLN A 161 18.70 -14.93 27.08
CA GLN A 161 18.06 -13.82 27.78
C GLN A 161 17.94 -12.57 26.88
N VAL A 162 18.89 -12.37 25.98
CA VAL A 162 18.90 -11.24 25.03
C VAL A 162 17.86 -11.43 23.90
N GLU A 163 17.69 -12.66 23.44
CA GLU A 163 16.80 -12.99 22.31
C GLU A 163 15.37 -12.46 22.47
N PRO A 164 14.62 -12.71 23.56
CA PRO A 164 13.25 -12.22 23.71
C PRO A 164 13.18 -10.69 23.79
N ILE A 165 14.21 -10.04 24.34
CA ILE A 165 14.28 -8.58 24.42
C ILE A 165 14.44 -7.99 23.02
N ILE A 166 15.34 -8.53 22.21
CA ILE A 166 15.57 -8.06 20.84
C ILE A 166 14.37 -8.36 19.95
N LYS A 167 13.75 -9.55 20.07
CA LYS A 167 12.50 -9.85 19.35
C LYS A 167 11.40 -8.82 19.63
N LYS A 168 11.21 -8.45 20.89
CA LYS A 168 10.27 -7.39 21.28
C LYS A 168 10.65 -6.05 20.66
N LYS A 169 11.94 -5.66 20.70
CA LYS A 169 12.41 -4.41 20.10
C LYS A 169 12.23 -4.37 18.58
N VAL A 170 12.38 -5.50 17.90
CA VAL A 170 12.11 -5.61 16.46
C VAL A 170 10.62 -5.40 16.17
N ILE A 171 9.72 -6.01 16.95
CA ILE A 171 8.28 -5.81 16.81
C ILE A 171 7.92 -4.32 17.03
N GLU A 172 8.41 -3.69 18.10
CA GLU A 172 8.20 -2.27 18.38
C GLU A 172 8.70 -1.38 17.21
N SER A 173 9.81 -1.74 16.58
CA SER A 173 10.37 -1.03 15.42
C SER A 173 9.50 -1.21 14.17
N VAL A 174 8.97 -2.42 13.93
CA VAL A 174 8.04 -2.68 12.81
C VAL A 174 6.72 -1.92 13.00
N GLU A 175 6.18 -1.89 14.23
CA GLU A 175 4.99 -1.09 14.55
C GLU A 175 5.22 0.41 14.34
N SER A 176 6.41 0.90 14.70
CA SER A 176 6.81 2.28 14.44
C SER A 176 6.89 2.57 12.94
N ALA A 177 7.50 1.65 12.16
CA ALA A 177 7.54 1.77 10.70
C ALA A 177 6.12 1.79 10.09
N PHE A 178 5.23 0.94 10.58
CA PHE A 178 3.83 0.91 10.16
C PHE A 178 3.13 2.26 10.40
N LYS A 179 3.32 2.87 11.58
CA LYS A 179 2.75 4.20 11.89
C LYS A 179 3.27 5.28 10.95
N VAL A 180 4.58 5.32 10.71
CA VAL A 180 5.20 6.29 9.79
C VAL A 180 4.70 6.10 8.36
N LEU A 181 4.62 4.85 7.87
CA LEU A 181 4.09 4.55 6.54
C LEU A 181 2.62 4.98 6.41
N ARG A 182 1.80 4.73 7.43
CA ARG A 182 0.41 5.16 7.46
C ARG A 182 0.29 6.68 7.35
N GLU A 183 1.06 7.44 8.17
CA GLU A 183 1.06 8.90 8.12
C GLU A 183 1.52 9.45 6.76
N ARG A 184 2.48 8.78 6.11
CA ARG A 184 2.91 9.16 4.75
C ARG A 184 1.81 8.95 3.74
N ILE A 185 1.18 7.76 3.76
CA ILE A 185 0.15 7.36 2.81
C ILE A 185 -1.08 8.25 2.94
N ASP A 186 -1.50 8.58 4.16
CA ASP A 186 -2.63 9.48 4.41
C ASP A 186 -2.42 10.87 3.79
N LYS A 187 -1.15 11.31 3.63
CA LYS A 187 -0.79 12.59 3.01
C LYS A 187 -0.65 12.55 1.48
N PHE A 188 -0.68 11.37 0.86
CA PHE A 188 -0.59 11.26 -0.61
C PHE A 188 -1.87 11.70 -1.33
N GLY A 189 -2.94 11.99 -0.60
CA GLY A 189 -4.22 12.39 -1.17
C GLY A 189 -4.96 11.26 -1.91
N VAL A 190 -4.56 10.01 -1.66
CA VAL A 190 -5.27 8.83 -2.12
C VAL A 190 -6.49 8.62 -1.23
N THR A 191 -7.64 8.42 -1.83
CA THR A 191 -8.88 8.17 -1.09
C THR A 191 -8.83 6.80 -0.40
N GLN A 192 -8.91 6.82 0.92
CA GLN A 192 -8.98 5.64 1.79
C GLN A 192 -7.97 4.51 1.47
N PRO A 193 -6.69 4.73 1.73
CA PRO A 193 -5.69 3.67 1.62
C PRO A 193 -5.99 2.56 2.63
N ASN A 194 -5.88 1.31 2.20
CA ASN A 194 -5.95 0.17 3.11
C ASN A 194 -4.52 -0.26 3.47
N ILE A 195 -4.18 -0.20 4.76
CA ILE A 195 -2.85 -0.55 5.24
C ILE A 195 -3.01 -1.58 6.37
N GLN A 196 -2.42 -2.75 6.20
CA GLN A 196 -2.53 -3.85 7.15
C GLN A 196 -1.18 -4.52 7.40
N MET A 197 -0.88 -4.85 8.66
CA MET A 197 0.24 -5.73 8.99
C MET A 197 -0.13 -7.18 8.70
N LEU A 198 0.72 -7.90 7.98
CA LEU A 198 0.54 -9.32 7.66
C LEU A 198 1.30 -10.19 8.67
N GLY A 199 0.67 -10.47 9.80
CA GLY A 199 1.27 -11.22 10.90
C GLY A 199 2.44 -10.47 11.55
N ASN A 200 3.38 -11.21 12.16
CA ASN A 200 4.54 -10.65 12.87
C ASN A 200 5.82 -10.62 12.00
N SER A 201 5.72 -10.98 10.73
CA SER A 201 6.88 -11.12 9.81
C SER A 201 7.47 -9.78 9.33
N GLY A 202 6.93 -8.65 9.76
CA GLY A 202 7.32 -7.32 9.28
C GLY A 202 6.82 -7.00 7.86
N ARG A 203 5.85 -7.77 7.35
CA ARG A 203 5.18 -7.49 6.08
C ARG A 203 4.00 -6.57 6.28
N ILE A 204 3.87 -5.60 5.39
CA ILE A 204 2.81 -4.60 5.39
C ILE A 204 2.14 -4.60 4.01
N LEU A 205 0.85 -4.88 3.98
CA LEU A 205 0.02 -4.73 2.80
C LEU A 205 -0.43 -3.28 2.69
N VAL A 206 -0.26 -2.70 1.52
CA VAL A 206 -0.67 -1.33 1.18
C VAL A 206 -1.46 -1.36 -0.11
N GLU A 207 -2.75 -1.04 -0.03
CA GLU A 207 -3.62 -0.91 -1.18
C GLU A 207 -4.01 0.56 -1.34
N LEU A 208 -3.76 1.11 -2.53
CA LEU A 208 -3.98 2.52 -2.85
C LEU A 208 -4.92 2.63 -4.06
N PRO A 209 -6.25 2.63 -3.82
CA PRO A 209 -7.23 2.79 -4.89
C PRO A 209 -7.11 4.18 -5.54
N GLY A 210 -7.30 4.24 -6.87
CA GLY A 210 -7.23 5.49 -7.62
C GLY A 210 -5.83 6.07 -7.80
N ALA A 211 -4.78 5.39 -7.34
CA ALA A 211 -3.41 5.83 -7.50
C ALA A 211 -2.98 5.74 -8.98
N LYS A 212 -2.61 6.88 -9.58
CA LYS A 212 -2.26 6.97 -11.01
C LYS A 212 -0.75 6.95 -11.26
N ASP A 213 0.05 7.53 -10.35
CA ASP A 213 1.51 7.60 -10.46
C ASP A 213 2.18 6.52 -9.61
N VAL A 214 2.24 5.32 -10.17
CA VAL A 214 2.69 4.11 -9.48
C VAL A 214 4.17 4.20 -9.09
N ASP A 215 5.03 4.71 -9.99
CA ASP A 215 6.48 4.73 -9.76
C ASP A 215 6.86 5.76 -8.69
N ARG A 216 6.21 6.91 -8.68
CA ARG A 216 6.35 7.91 -7.62
C ARG A 216 5.96 7.33 -6.26
N ILE A 217 4.81 6.66 -6.18
CA ILE A 217 4.33 6.04 -4.95
C ILE A 217 5.29 4.96 -4.46
N LYS A 218 5.79 4.09 -5.34
CA LYS A 218 6.79 3.08 -4.99
C LYS A 218 8.05 3.71 -4.38
N LYS A 219 8.58 4.76 -5.00
CA LYS A 219 9.75 5.49 -4.48
C LYS A 219 9.48 6.07 -3.09
N LEU A 220 8.31 6.67 -2.88
CA LEU A 220 7.92 7.26 -1.60
C LEU A 220 7.73 6.22 -0.48
N LEU A 221 7.17 5.06 -0.80
CA LEU A 221 7.01 3.94 0.14
C LEU A 221 8.35 3.32 0.54
N GLN A 222 9.31 3.24 -0.38
CA GLN A 222 10.63 2.66 -0.12
C GLN A 222 11.60 3.65 0.54
N SER A 223 11.37 4.97 0.39
CA SER A 223 12.21 6.00 0.98
C SER A 223 12.27 5.86 2.50
N THR A 224 13.49 5.77 3.06
CA THR A 224 13.68 5.76 4.51
C THR A 224 13.47 7.12 5.14
N ALA A 225 13.44 8.19 4.31
CA ALA A 225 13.39 9.59 4.74
C ALA A 225 14.54 9.96 5.68
N GLN A 226 15.69 9.38 5.47
CA GLN A 226 16.87 9.75 6.21
C GLN A 226 17.41 11.07 5.70
N LEU A 227 16.86 12.18 6.23
CA LEU A 227 17.39 13.50 5.94
C LEU A 227 18.63 13.75 6.80
N GLU A 228 19.65 14.27 6.16
CA GLU A 228 20.94 14.62 6.76
C GLU A 228 21.42 15.96 6.22
N PHE A 229 22.04 16.76 7.07
CA PHE A 229 22.66 18.02 6.69
C PHE A 229 24.17 17.90 6.88
N TRP A 230 24.90 18.10 5.78
CA TRP A 230 26.35 17.95 5.75
C TRP A 230 27.00 19.22 5.20
N GLU A 231 28.13 19.64 5.77
CA GLU A 231 28.98 20.64 5.15
C GLU A 231 29.69 20.02 3.94
N THR A 232 29.80 20.78 2.83
CA THR A 232 30.53 20.33 1.64
C THR A 232 31.98 20.81 1.65
N TYR A 233 32.86 20.04 1.03
CA TYR A 233 34.16 20.56 0.59
C TYR A 233 33.98 21.36 -0.70
N LYS A 234 34.77 22.42 -0.89
CA LYS A 234 34.88 23.09 -2.18
C LYS A 234 35.74 22.27 -3.15
N VAL A 235 35.53 22.49 -4.44
CA VAL A 235 36.29 21.78 -5.47
C VAL A 235 37.80 21.93 -5.30
N GLU A 236 38.29 23.12 -4.88
CA GLU A 236 39.71 23.41 -4.66
C GLU A 236 40.31 22.53 -3.55
N GLU A 237 39.54 22.22 -2.51
CA GLU A 237 39.98 21.44 -1.36
C GLU A 237 40.14 19.94 -1.73
N ILE A 238 39.37 19.45 -2.74
CA ILE A 238 39.31 18.04 -3.09
C ILE A 238 40.04 17.71 -4.41
N SER A 239 40.29 18.71 -5.27
CA SER A 239 40.88 18.52 -6.62
C SER A 239 42.22 17.81 -6.60
N GLY A 240 43.10 18.18 -5.66
CA GLY A 240 44.41 17.53 -5.50
C GLY A 240 44.31 16.02 -5.25
N TYR A 241 43.35 15.60 -4.42
CA TYR A 241 43.09 14.19 -4.18
C TYR A 241 42.55 13.48 -5.43
N ILE A 242 41.60 14.07 -6.15
CA ILE A 242 41.03 13.48 -7.37
C ILE A 242 42.09 13.26 -8.43
N ILE A 243 43.02 14.22 -8.59
CA ILE A 243 44.16 14.09 -9.52
C ILE A 243 45.11 12.96 -9.09
N ALA A 244 45.48 12.92 -7.79
CA ALA A 244 46.32 11.86 -7.24
C ALA A 244 45.68 10.47 -7.37
N ALA A 245 44.35 10.36 -7.13
CA ALA A 245 43.58 9.13 -7.30
C ALA A 245 43.59 8.67 -8.78
N ASN A 246 43.41 9.61 -9.73
CA ASN A 246 43.45 9.31 -11.14
C ASN A 246 44.81 8.78 -11.60
N GLU A 247 45.92 9.40 -11.15
CA GLU A 247 47.28 8.95 -11.46
C GLU A 247 47.58 7.56 -10.87
N ALA A 248 47.11 7.26 -9.66
CA ALA A 248 47.26 5.94 -9.06
C ALA A 248 46.48 4.86 -9.83
N LEU A 249 45.26 5.16 -10.24
CA LEU A 249 44.44 4.28 -11.08
C LEU A 249 45.11 4.02 -12.45
N LYS A 250 45.65 5.05 -13.08
CA LYS A 250 46.37 4.95 -14.36
C LYS A 250 47.54 3.98 -14.26
N LYS A 251 48.36 4.09 -13.22
CA LYS A 251 49.48 3.15 -12.94
C LYS A 251 49.02 1.70 -12.78
N THR A 252 47.91 1.50 -12.13
CA THR A 252 47.36 0.14 -11.86
C THR A 252 46.80 -0.49 -13.14
N GLU A 253 46.14 0.27 -14.01
CA GLU A 253 45.61 -0.25 -15.29
C GLU A 253 46.73 -0.56 -16.28
N VAL A 254 47.81 0.21 -16.28
CA VAL A 254 48.99 -0.06 -17.11
C VAL A 254 49.69 -1.34 -16.65
N ALA A 255 49.82 -1.55 -15.30
CA ALA A 255 50.40 -2.78 -14.75
C ALA A 255 49.61 -4.04 -15.13
N VAL A 256 48.25 -3.98 -15.00
CA VAL A 256 47.37 -5.09 -15.38
C VAL A 256 47.44 -5.40 -16.90
N LYS A 257 47.52 -4.38 -17.76
CA LYS A 257 47.68 -4.59 -19.19
C LYS A 257 49.05 -5.19 -19.55
N THR A 258 50.08 -4.90 -18.79
CA THR A 258 51.42 -5.45 -19.00
C THR A 258 51.48 -6.92 -18.55
N GLU A 259 50.86 -7.30 -17.40
CA GLU A 259 50.79 -8.71 -16.98
C GLU A 259 49.92 -9.59 -17.91
N VAL A 260 48.82 -9.06 -18.45
CA VAL A 260 47.99 -9.79 -19.43
C VAL A 260 48.71 -9.93 -20.79
N ALA A 261 49.58 -8.98 -21.15
CA ALA A 261 50.41 -9.07 -22.39
C ALA A 261 51.55 -10.10 -22.25
N GLU A 262 52.13 -10.29 -21.05
CA GLU A 262 53.17 -11.31 -20.82
C GLU A 262 52.59 -12.75 -20.80
N VAL A 263 51.35 -12.94 -20.37
CA VAL A 263 50.70 -14.26 -20.40
C VAL A 263 50.19 -14.64 -21.80
N ALA A 264 50.01 -13.68 -22.70
CA ALA A 264 49.52 -13.91 -24.07
C ALA A 264 50.62 -14.10 -25.12
N SER A 265 51.90 -14.02 -24.76
CA SER A 265 53.03 -14.08 -25.72
C SER A 265 53.73 -15.43 -25.85
N THR A 266 53.07 -16.56 -25.53
CA THR A 266 53.56 -17.91 -25.89
C THR A 266 52.66 -18.57 -26.93
N GLY A 267 52.69 -18.08 -28.16
CA GLY A 267 52.02 -18.71 -29.30
C GLY A 267 52.22 -17.90 -30.56
N ILE A 268 53.25 -18.29 -31.29
CA ILE A 268 53.52 -18.14 -32.71
C ILE A 268 52.42 -17.36 -33.50
N ASP A 269 52.67 -16.09 -33.82
CA ASP A 269 52.42 -15.48 -35.12
C ASP A 269 53.20 -14.16 -35.25
N SER A 270 54.46 -14.30 -35.55
CA SER A 270 55.34 -13.22 -36.04
C SER A 270 55.43 -13.37 -37.54
N LEU A 271 54.64 -12.62 -38.26
CA LEU A 271 54.84 -12.20 -39.65
C LEU A 271 53.51 -11.76 -40.27
N LEU A 272 53.16 -10.52 -40.10
CA LEU A 272 52.61 -9.67 -41.16
C LEU A 272 52.43 -8.25 -40.61
N THR A 273 53.41 -7.46 -40.96
CA THR A 273 53.52 -6.00 -40.84
C THR A 273 52.38 -5.31 -41.54
N ASP A 274 51.71 -4.40 -40.84
CA ASP A 274 51.51 -3.06 -41.43
C ASP A 274 51.40 -2.03 -40.30
N LYS A 275 52.34 -1.10 -40.30
CA LYS A 275 52.39 0.09 -39.49
C LYS A 275 51.12 0.92 -39.73
N LYS A 276 50.16 0.87 -38.86
CA LYS A 276 49.27 2.00 -38.59
C LYS A 276 49.78 2.70 -37.34
N THR A 277 50.21 3.92 -37.55
CA THR A 277 50.57 4.90 -36.54
C THR A 277 49.35 5.15 -35.72
N ASP A 278 49.22 4.44 -34.58
CA ASP A 278 48.23 4.78 -33.57
C ASP A 278 48.67 6.09 -32.94
N THR A 279 47.92 7.12 -33.27
CA THR A 279 47.89 8.37 -32.51
C THR A 279 47.58 8.00 -31.08
N ILE A 280 48.56 8.12 -30.19
CA ILE A 280 48.38 7.97 -28.74
C ILE A 280 47.42 9.09 -28.35
N ASN A 281 46.14 8.79 -28.29
CA ASN A 281 45.19 9.59 -27.55
C ASN A 281 45.70 9.60 -26.10
N GLN A 282 46.20 10.75 -25.67
CA GLN A 282 46.51 10.99 -24.26
C GLN A 282 45.20 10.85 -23.48
N THR A 283 44.90 9.65 -22.98
CA THR A 283 43.80 9.44 -22.05
C THR A 283 44.13 10.17 -20.76
N ASN A 284 43.25 11.05 -20.33
CA ASN A 284 43.42 11.81 -19.08
C ASN A 284 43.51 10.88 -17.85
N GLY A 285 43.17 9.60 -18.03
CA GLY A 285 43.17 8.54 -17.00
C GLY A 285 41.78 8.08 -16.55
N PRO A 286 41.70 6.92 -15.92
CA PRO A 286 40.43 6.18 -15.73
C PRO A 286 39.33 6.95 -15.05
N LEU A 287 39.67 7.87 -14.13
CA LEU A 287 38.69 8.67 -13.39
C LEU A 287 38.31 9.96 -14.12
N LEU A 288 39.31 10.66 -14.69
CA LEU A 288 39.10 11.93 -15.37
C LEU A 288 38.46 11.74 -16.76
N ASP A 289 38.66 10.61 -17.44
CA ASP A 289 37.97 10.29 -18.69
C ASP A 289 36.45 10.12 -18.55
N LYS A 290 35.98 9.90 -17.30
CA LYS A 290 34.54 9.82 -16.97
C LYS A 290 33.94 11.14 -16.49
N LEU A 291 34.77 12.15 -16.28
CA LEU A 291 34.38 13.49 -15.91
C LEU A 291 33.93 14.28 -17.14
N LEU A 292 32.62 14.62 -17.16
CA LEU A 292 32.07 15.47 -18.23
C LEU A 292 32.50 16.93 -18.07
N MET A 293 32.46 17.42 -16.82
CA MET A 293 32.81 18.80 -16.49
C MET A 293 33.30 18.86 -15.04
N GLY A 294 34.46 19.45 -14.81
CA GLY A 294 34.95 19.74 -13.46
C GLY A 294 34.09 20.80 -12.75
N GLY A 295 34.06 20.77 -11.44
CA GLY A 295 33.45 21.86 -10.67
C GLY A 295 34.17 23.18 -10.94
N GLN A 296 33.38 24.26 -10.98
CA GLN A 296 33.93 25.62 -11.07
C GLN A 296 34.48 26.05 -9.69
N GLN A 297 35.36 27.05 -9.69
CA GLN A 297 35.92 27.59 -8.45
C GLN A 297 34.79 28.01 -7.49
N GLY A 298 34.87 27.54 -6.23
CA GLY A 298 33.86 27.77 -5.20
C GLY A 298 32.64 26.87 -5.29
N SER A 299 32.52 25.96 -6.27
CA SER A 299 31.38 25.07 -6.35
C SER A 299 31.40 23.99 -5.24
N PRO A 300 30.21 23.59 -4.73
CA PRO A 300 30.08 22.59 -3.67
C PRO A 300 30.20 21.16 -4.17
N TYR A 301 30.33 20.93 -5.48
CA TYR A 301 30.47 19.61 -6.11
C TYR A 301 31.82 19.46 -6.78
N VAL A 302 32.32 18.24 -6.80
CA VAL A 302 33.64 17.87 -7.39
C VAL A 302 33.61 18.00 -8.92
N GLY A 303 32.49 17.57 -9.52
CA GLY A 303 32.31 17.61 -10.96
C GLY A 303 31.05 16.86 -11.38
N VAL A 304 30.78 16.90 -12.68
CA VAL A 304 29.64 16.25 -13.33
C VAL A 304 30.11 15.02 -14.08
N PHE A 305 29.48 13.90 -13.87
CA PHE A 305 29.81 12.60 -14.47
C PHE A 305 28.63 12.06 -15.28
N LEU A 306 28.87 11.05 -16.13
CA LEU A 306 27.80 10.32 -16.78
C LEU A 306 27.08 9.39 -15.75
N THR A 307 25.77 9.39 -15.75
CA THR A 307 24.95 8.56 -14.85
C THR A 307 25.33 7.07 -14.95
N LYS A 308 25.64 6.57 -16.15
CA LYS A 308 26.05 5.17 -16.37
C LYS A 308 27.39 4.82 -15.70
N ASP A 309 28.26 5.78 -15.43
CA ASP A 309 29.59 5.57 -14.86
C ASP A 309 29.64 5.67 -13.33
N THR A 310 28.53 6.02 -12.69
CA THR A 310 28.42 6.22 -11.23
C THR A 310 28.93 5.03 -10.41
N ALA A 311 28.61 3.80 -10.82
CA ALA A 311 29.03 2.60 -10.13
C ALA A 311 30.55 2.40 -10.23
N VAL A 312 31.14 2.67 -11.40
CA VAL A 312 32.56 2.53 -11.65
C VAL A 312 33.36 3.59 -10.88
N VAL A 313 32.94 4.85 -10.94
CA VAL A 313 33.58 5.96 -10.20
C VAL A 313 33.50 5.67 -8.68
N LYS A 314 32.36 5.20 -8.19
CA LYS A 314 32.21 4.81 -6.77
C LYS A 314 33.13 3.66 -6.40
N SER A 315 33.32 2.67 -7.28
CA SER A 315 34.24 1.56 -7.03
C SER A 315 35.70 2.04 -6.95
N TYR A 316 36.12 2.95 -7.83
CA TYR A 316 37.44 3.54 -7.82
C TYR A 316 37.73 4.31 -6.53
N LEU A 317 36.85 5.21 -6.13
CA LEU A 317 36.99 6.00 -4.89
C LEU A 317 36.93 5.16 -3.61
N ASN A 318 36.36 3.94 -3.68
CA ASN A 318 36.27 3.04 -2.53
C ASN A 318 37.42 2.04 -2.40
N ARG A 319 38.34 1.96 -3.38
CA ARG A 319 39.52 1.08 -3.32
C ARG A 319 40.39 1.47 -2.13
N ALA A 320 40.99 0.50 -1.49
CA ALA A 320 41.81 0.72 -0.27
C ALA A 320 43.07 1.52 -0.57
N ASP A 321 43.71 1.26 -1.71
CA ASP A 321 44.91 1.99 -2.22
C ASP A 321 44.59 3.46 -2.54
N ILE A 322 43.45 3.74 -3.12
CA ILE A 322 42.98 5.11 -3.42
C ILE A 322 42.61 5.85 -2.13
N LYS A 323 41.92 5.20 -1.20
CA LYS A 323 41.62 5.80 0.12
C LYS A 323 42.89 6.11 0.93
N ALA A 324 43.94 5.34 0.78
CA ALA A 324 45.22 5.61 1.43
C ALA A 324 45.91 6.91 0.96
N LEU A 325 45.53 7.45 -0.19
CA LEU A 325 46.02 8.74 -0.71
C LEU A 325 45.30 9.96 -0.12
N LEU A 326 44.28 9.76 0.71
CA LEU A 326 43.54 10.87 1.32
C LEU A 326 44.44 11.62 2.30
N PRO A 327 44.59 12.95 2.14
CA PRO A 327 45.21 13.78 3.16
C PRO A 327 44.53 13.65 4.52
N ALA A 328 45.25 13.91 5.61
CA ALA A 328 44.70 13.79 6.96
C ALA A 328 43.45 14.64 7.17
N GLU A 329 43.36 15.78 6.53
CA GLU A 329 42.23 16.70 6.55
C GLU A 329 40.97 16.14 5.84
N LEU A 330 41.18 15.27 4.85
CA LEU A 330 40.13 14.62 4.06
C LEU A 330 39.86 13.16 4.52
N SER A 331 40.46 12.72 5.62
CA SER A 331 40.42 11.31 6.05
C SER A 331 38.98 10.77 6.26
N ASN A 332 38.03 11.64 6.56
CA ASN A 332 36.61 11.29 6.79
C ASN A 332 35.68 11.76 5.67
N VAL A 333 36.22 12.07 4.46
CA VAL A 333 35.39 12.52 3.34
C VAL A 333 34.38 11.45 2.93
N LYS A 334 33.12 11.87 2.68
CA LYS A 334 32.05 11.02 2.17
C LYS A 334 31.66 11.50 0.77
N PHE A 335 31.86 10.68 -0.25
CA PHE A 335 31.42 10.97 -1.61
C PHE A 335 29.97 10.54 -1.80
N VAL A 336 29.13 11.46 -2.25
CA VAL A 336 27.70 11.25 -2.45
C VAL A 336 27.26 11.84 -3.78
N TRP A 337 26.42 11.10 -4.52
CA TRP A 337 25.86 11.57 -5.77
C TRP A 337 24.71 12.56 -5.55
N GLY A 338 24.59 13.52 -6.46
CA GLY A 338 23.44 14.41 -6.53
C GLY A 338 22.18 13.72 -7.05
N LYS A 339 21.07 14.42 -7.00
CA LYS A 339 19.81 14.00 -7.61
C LYS A 339 19.95 14.07 -9.14
N ILE A 340 19.43 13.07 -9.85
CA ILE A 340 19.36 13.08 -11.31
C ILE A 340 18.35 14.15 -11.75
N ASP A 341 18.78 15.08 -12.59
CA ASP A 341 17.89 16.06 -13.20
C ASP A 341 17.08 15.42 -14.33
N GLU A 342 15.75 15.51 -14.26
CA GLU A 342 14.83 14.97 -15.28
C GLU A 342 15.08 15.59 -16.68
N LYS A 343 15.60 16.82 -16.73
CA LYS A 343 15.94 17.51 -17.98
C LYS A 343 17.26 17.05 -18.58
N LYS A 344 18.15 16.47 -17.75
CA LYS A 344 19.48 15.99 -18.15
C LYS A 344 19.81 14.66 -17.47
N PRO A 345 19.06 13.58 -17.76
CA PRO A 345 19.19 12.31 -17.04
C PRO A 345 20.53 11.60 -17.24
N GLU A 346 21.32 12.02 -18.22
CA GLU A 346 22.63 11.44 -18.53
C GLU A 346 23.77 11.99 -17.66
N ALA A 347 23.54 13.11 -16.95
CA ALA A 347 24.53 13.82 -16.16
C ALA A 347 24.16 13.83 -14.67
N ILE A 348 25.15 13.62 -13.80
CA ILE A 348 24.98 13.61 -12.35
C ILE A 348 26.19 14.26 -11.67
N GLU A 349 25.93 15.04 -10.62
CA GLU A 349 26.95 15.72 -9.83
C GLU A 349 27.50 14.82 -8.73
N LEU A 350 28.81 14.90 -8.46
CA LEU A 350 29.46 14.24 -7.34
C LEU A 350 29.82 15.26 -6.27
N TYR A 351 29.35 15.04 -5.05
CA TYR A 351 29.64 15.88 -3.90
C TYR A 351 30.65 15.23 -2.96
N ALA A 352 31.52 16.02 -2.36
CA ALA A 352 32.40 15.62 -1.28
C ALA A 352 31.93 16.27 0.03
N LEU A 353 31.48 15.45 0.98
CA LEU A 353 30.91 15.89 2.25
C LEU A 353 31.92 15.81 3.38
N LYS A 354 31.95 16.79 4.29
CA LYS A 354 32.80 16.79 5.47
C LYS A 354 32.27 15.81 6.53
N GLY A 355 32.86 14.62 6.57
CA GLY A 355 32.51 13.57 7.52
C GLY A 355 33.17 13.75 8.88
N ASN A 356 32.74 12.94 9.83
CA ASN A 356 33.35 12.80 11.14
C ASN A 356 33.81 11.35 11.40
N ARG A 357 34.52 11.12 12.49
CA ARG A 357 35.01 9.76 12.87
C ARG A 357 33.88 8.73 13.04
N GLU A 358 32.67 9.18 13.39
CA GLU A 358 31.51 8.32 13.60
C GLU A 358 30.78 8.01 12.28
N GLY A 359 31.03 8.75 11.20
CA GLY A 359 30.31 8.62 9.92
C GLY A 359 28.85 9.11 9.96
N LYS A 360 28.46 9.84 11.02
CA LYS A 360 27.11 10.37 11.20
C LYS A 360 27.02 11.82 10.79
N ALA A 361 25.89 12.22 10.27
CA ALA A 361 25.61 13.61 9.91
C ALA A 361 25.67 14.51 11.15
N PRO A 362 26.22 15.73 11.01
CA PRO A 362 26.19 16.74 12.08
C PRO A 362 24.76 17.04 12.58
N ILE A 363 23.81 17.10 11.64
CA ILE A 363 22.39 17.27 11.93
C ILE A 363 21.59 16.27 11.11
N SER A 364 20.68 15.56 11.74
CA SER A 364 19.76 14.61 11.10
C SER A 364 18.33 15.17 11.10
N GLY A 365 17.49 14.67 10.18
CA GLY A 365 16.08 15.05 10.06
C GLY A 365 15.22 14.81 11.30
N GLY A 366 15.70 14.03 12.26
CA GLY A 366 14.99 13.79 13.52
C GLY A 366 14.77 15.04 14.40
N VAL A 367 15.45 16.15 14.11
CA VAL A 367 15.24 17.44 14.79
C VAL A 367 14.14 18.30 14.13
N ILE A 368 13.59 17.88 12.99
CA ILE A 368 12.53 18.61 12.28
C ILE A 368 11.19 18.27 12.92
N VAL A 369 10.46 19.30 13.35
CA VAL A 369 9.15 19.18 13.99
C VAL A 369 7.99 19.54 13.07
N ASP A 370 8.22 20.38 12.06
CA ASP A 370 7.24 20.69 11.01
C ASP A 370 7.94 20.98 9.69
N ALA A 371 7.28 20.65 8.59
CA ALA A 371 7.71 20.94 7.23
C ALA A 371 6.50 21.22 6.33
N ARG A 372 6.63 22.19 5.42
CA ARG A 372 5.56 22.61 4.51
C ARG A 372 6.14 22.97 3.16
N ASP A 373 5.40 22.61 2.10
CA ASP A 373 5.69 23.12 0.76
C ASP A 373 5.42 24.62 0.70
N THR A 374 6.29 25.36 0.05
CA THR A 374 6.24 26.82 -0.10
C THR A 374 6.89 27.24 -1.41
N PHE A 375 7.01 28.53 -1.63
CA PHE A 375 7.78 29.12 -2.73
C PHE A 375 8.87 30.00 -2.15
N ASP A 376 10.05 29.93 -2.75
CA ASP A 376 11.18 30.79 -2.39
C ASP A 376 10.94 32.26 -2.82
N GLN A 377 11.89 33.14 -2.49
CA GLN A 377 11.81 34.58 -2.80
C GLN A 377 11.76 34.86 -4.32
N VAL A 378 12.12 33.91 -5.16
CA VAL A 378 12.14 34.01 -6.63
C VAL A 378 10.90 33.34 -7.23
N GLY A 379 10.01 32.76 -6.41
CA GLY A 379 8.80 32.07 -6.84
C GLY A 379 9.04 30.63 -7.28
N LYS A 380 10.19 30.01 -6.98
CA LYS A 380 10.44 28.60 -7.21
C LYS A 380 9.89 27.74 -6.06
N PRO A 381 9.43 26.51 -6.32
CA PRO A 381 9.00 25.60 -5.28
C PRO A 381 10.13 25.32 -4.28
N ALA A 382 9.80 25.37 -2.99
CA ALA A 382 10.71 25.18 -1.87
C ALA A 382 10.02 24.45 -0.72
N VAL A 383 10.78 24.03 0.30
CA VAL A 383 10.23 23.41 1.52
C VAL A 383 10.66 24.22 2.72
N SER A 384 9.70 24.83 3.42
CA SER A 384 9.95 25.45 4.72
C SER A 384 9.99 24.36 5.80
N MET A 385 10.97 24.43 6.71
CA MET A 385 11.12 23.50 7.83
C MET A 385 11.31 24.24 9.13
N GLN A 386 10.83 23.64 10.23
CA GLN A 386 11.01 24.09 11.60
C GLN A 386 11.72 23.02 12.41
N MET A 387 12.77 23.38 13.10
CA MET A 387 13.53 22.49 13.99
C MET A 387 13.13 22.64 15.45
N ASP A 388 13.37 21.61 16.25
CA ASP A 388 13.27 21.69 17.71
C ASP A 388 14.37 22.57 18.31
N GLY A 389 14.30 22.84 19.62
CA GLY A 389 15.26 23.74 20.28
C GLY A 389 16.70 23.25 20.27
N LYS A 390 16.94 21.94 20.20
CA LYS A 390 18.27 21.34 20.08
C LYS A 390 18.79 21.48 18.65
N GLY A 391 17.96 21.14 17.67
CA GLY A 391 18.27 21.27 16.25
C GLY A 391 18.53 22.75 15.87
N ALA A 392 17.73 23.68 16.38
CA ALA A 392 17.90 25.10 16.15
C ALA A 392 19.29 25.62 16.56
N LYS A 393 19.78 25.22 17.74
CA LYS A 393 21.14 25.60 18.20
C LYS A 393 22.26 24.95 17.35
N GLN A 394 22.07 23.72 16.95
CA GLN A 394 23.03 23.04 16.07
C GLN A 394 23.03 23.65 14.66
N TRP A 395 21.85 24.03 14.16
CA TRP A 395 21.67 24.68 12.87
C TRP A 395 22.31 26.08 12.83
N GLU A 396 22.08 26.88 13.86
CA GLU A 396 22.69 28.20 14.02
C GLU A 396 24.23 28.09 13.99
N LYS A 397 24.81 27.11 14.70
CA LYS A 397 26.25 26.88 14.72
C LYS A 397 26.78 26.51 13.33
N ILE A 398 26.22 25.45 12.69
CA ILE A 398 26.74 24.98 11.40
C ILE A 398 26.56 25.99 10.28
N THR A 399 25.43 26.73 10.28
CA THR A 399 25.21 27.80 9.28
C THR A 399 26.14 28.99 9.50
N GLY A 400 26.48 29.29 10.75
CA GLY A 400 27.49 30.32 11.07
C GLY A 400 28.89 29.92 10.60
N ASP A 401 29.32 28.70 10.92
CA ASP A 401 30.63 28.17 10.50
C ASP A 401 30.75 28.13 8.97
N VAL A 402 29.73 27.61 8.28
CA VAL A 402 29.65 27.49 6.82
C VAL A 402 29.65 28.87 6.16
N SER A 403 28.91 29.85 6.69
CA SER A 403 28.88 31.21 6.16
C SER A 403 30.25 31.90 6.22
N GLN A 404 30.99 31.70 7.32
CA GLN A 404 32.34 32.29 7.48
C GLN A 404 33.35 31.66 6.51
N GLN A 405 33.25 30.36 6.26
CA GLN A 405 34.13 29.63 5.36
C GLN A 405 33.72 29.76 3.89
N GLY A 406 32.52 30.27 3.59
CA GLY A 406 31.96 30.33 2.25
C GLY A 406 31.68 28.96 1.63
N ASN A 407 31.43 27.93 2.46
CA ASN A 407 31.04 26.57 2.05
C ASN A 407 29.54 26.48 1.77
N ALA A 408 29.05 25.29 1.46
CA ALA A 408 27.64 25.00 1.29
C ALA A 408 27.18 23.92 2.26
N ILE A 409 25.87 23.83 2.49
CA ILE A 409 25.27 22.76 3.27
C ILE A 409 24.52 21.84 2.32
N ALA A 410 25.03 20.63 2.12
CA ALA A 410 24.34 19.60 1.37
C ALA A 410 23.16 19.05 2.15
N ILE A 411 21.99 19.04 1.53
CA ILE A 411 20.76 18.45 1.99
C ILE A 411 20.66 17.07 1.37
N VAL A 412 20.95 16.05 2.17
CA VAL A 412 21.05 14.65 1.73
C VAL A 412 19.83 13.90 2.20
N LEU A 413 19.12 13.26 1.29
CA LEU A 413 18.01 12.38 1.58
C LEU A 413 18.31 10.98 1.01
N ASP A 414 18.26 9.96 1.87
CA ASP A 414 18.56 8.58 1.49
C ASP A 414 19.86 8.43 0.68
N ASN A 415 20.92 9.07 1.17
CA ASN A 415 22.27 9.05 0.55
C ASN A 415 22.33 9.68 -0.86
N THR A 416 21.43 10.61 -1.17
CA THR A 416 21.42 11.40 -2.42
C THR A 416 21.37 12.89 -2.05
N VAL A 417 22.21 13.72 -2.65
CA VAL A 417 22.21 15.17 -2.45
C VAL A 417 21.09 15.78 -3.30
N TYR A 418 20.09 16.36 -2.65
CA TYR A 418 18.99 17.04 -3.34
C TYR A 418 19.32 18.49 -3.67
N SER A 419 20.08 19.14 -2.80
CA SER A 419 20.49 20.54 -2.94
C SER A 419 21.69 20.80 -2.05
N ALA A 420 22.55 21.77 -2.41
CA ALA A 420 23.68 22.20 -1.61
C ALA A 420 23.78 23.75 -1.62
N PRO A 421 22.82 24.46 -0.97
CA PRO A 421 22.87 25.93 -0.93
C PRO A 421 24.00 26.46 -0.07
N GLY A 422 24.62 27.54 -0.54
CA GLY A 422 25.54 28.35 0.28
C GLY A 422 24.77 29.18 1.32
N VAL A 423 25.43 29.50 2.44
CA VAL A 423 24.85 30.35 3.50
C VAL A 423 25.45 31.76 3.38
N SER A 424 24.70 32.68 2.77
CA SER A 424 25.19 34.05 2.49
C SER A 424 24.90 35.09 3.58
N ARG A 425 23.95 34.84 4.49
CA ARG A 425 23.45 35.81 5.45
C ARG A 425 23.91 35.56 6.89
N GLY A 426 24.95 34.76 7.11
CA GLY A 426 25.44 34.42 8.45
C GLY A 426 24.65 33.28 9.10
N ALA A 427 24.81 33.14 10.43
CA ALA A 427 24.13 32.12 11.20
C ALA A 427 22.61 32.26 11.14
N ILE A 428 21.90 31.14 10.90
CA ILE A 428 20.43 31.07 10.86
C ILE A 428 19.95 30.64 12.24
N SER A 429 19.45 31.62 13.04
CA SER A 429 18.91 31.35 14.37
C SER A 429 17.43 31.03 14.35
N GLY A 430 16.90 30.45 15.47
CA GLY A 430 15.49 30.13 15.62
C GLY A 430 15.01 28.82 15.00
N GLY A 431 15.87 28.12 14.25
CA GLY A 431 15.57 26.79 13.70
C GLY A 431 14.55 26.77 12.56
N GLN A 432 14.15 27.93 12.04
CA GLN A 432 13.34 28.04 10.83
C GLN A 432 14.25 28.19 9.63
N SER A 433 14.07 27.35 8.63
CA SER A 433 14.88 27.37 7.41
C SER A 433 14.09 26.91 6.21
N GLU A 434 14.64 27.18 5.01
CA GLU A 434 14.02 26.83 3.75
C GLU A 434 14.99 25.97 2.93
N ILE A 435 14.47 24.86 2.39
CA ILE A 435 15.17 24.00 1.44
C ILE A 435 14.79 24.50 0.05
N SER A 436 15.71 25.18 -0.60
CA SER A 436 15.58 25.66 -1.97
C SER A 436 16.44 24.83 -2.94
N GLY A 437 16.02 24.74 -4.18
CA GLY A 437 16.70 23.99 -5.24
C GLY A 437 15.89 23.96 -6.52
N ASP A 438 16.30 23.13 -7.48
CA ASP A 438 15.50 22.91 -8.70
C ASP A 438 14.47 21.79 -8.43
N PHE A 439 13.38 22.16 -7.73
CA PHE A 439 12.29 21.27 -7.36
C PHE A 439 11.04 21.53 -8.20
N SER A 440 10.32 20.48 -8.52
CA SER A 440 8.94 20.57 -8.97
C SER A 440 7.99 20.74 -7.76
N ILE A 441 6.77 21.23 -7.99
CA ILE A 441 5.73 21.37 -6.94
C ILE A 441 5.44 20.01 -6.28
N ASN A 442 5.41 18.94 -7.07
CA ASN A 442 5.14 17.60 -6.53
C ASN A 442 6.27 17.13 -5.61
N GLU A 443 7.51 17.40 -5.99
CA GLU A 443 8.67 17.02 -5.17
C GLU A 443 8.73 17.79 -3.84
N THR A 444 8.39 19.07 -3.84
CA THR A 444 8.34 19.84 -2.57
C THR A 444 7.22 19.35 -1.66
N LYS A 445 6.04 19.01 -2.20
CA LYS A 445 4.96 18.38 -1.44
C LYS A 445 5.38 17.03 -0.86
N ASP A 446 6.01 16.17 -1.67
CA ASP A 446 6.48 14.86 -1.23
C ASP A 446 7.55 14.98 -0.15
N LEU A 447 8.53 15.85 -0.36
CA LEU A 447 9.61 16.10 0.60
C LEU A 447 9.04 16.65 1.93
N ALA A 448 8.14 17.62 1.87
CA ALA A 448 7.49 18.16 3.06
C ALA A 448 6.70 17.09 3.82
N ASN A 449 5.93 16.24 3.10
CA ASN A 449 5.17 15.14 3.69
C ASN A 449 6.08 14.08 4.33
N ILE A 450 7.17 13.71 3.67
CA ILE A 450 8.18 12.77 4.15
C ILE A 450 8.84 13.31 5.44
N LEU A 451 9.24 14.58 5.46
CA LEU A 451 9.88 15.21 6.60
C LEU A 451 8.93 15.31 7.80
N LYS A 452 7.67 15.62 7.56
CA LYS A 452 6.63 15.70 8.59
C LYS A 452 6.23 14.33 9.14
N ALA A 453 6.19 13.29 8.33
CA ALA A 453 5.91 11.92 8.77
C ALA A 453 7.09 11.27 9.51
N GLY A 454 8.30 11.76 9.29
CA GLY A 454 9.52 11.29 9.95
C GLY A 454 10.21 10.11 9.27
N LYS A 455 11.35 9.71 9.87
CA LYS A 455 12.24 8.66 9.38
C LYS A 455 11.67 7.27 9.67
N LEU A 456 11.76 6.37 8.69
CA LEU A 456 11.54 4.94 8.93
C LEU A 456 12.71 4.36 9.77
N PRO A 457 12.43 3.51 10.75
CA PRO A 457 13.48 2.86 11.55
C PRO A 457 14.35 1.88 10.74
N ALA A 458 13.84 1.40 9.61
CA ALA A 458 14.56 0.53 8.68
C ALA A 458 14.01 0.71 7.25
N ALA A 459 14.75 0.24 6.25
CA ALA A 459 14.31 0.24 4.87
C ALA A 459 13.05 -0.63 4.68
N ALA A 460 12.14 -0.15 3.81
CA ALA A 460 10.98 -0.91 3.37
C ALA A 460 11.23 -1.38 1.92
N GLU A 461 11.32 -2.70 1.72
CA GLU A 461 11.52 -3.30 0.41
C GLU A 461 10.18 -3.76 -0.17
N ILE A 462 9.92 -3.50 -1.44
CA ILE A 462 8.73 -4.02 -2.13
C ILE A 462 8.99 -5.47 -2.49
N VAL A 463 8.24 -6.39 -1.84
CA VAL A 463 8.31 -7.83 -2.12
C VAL A 463 7.39 -8.19 -3.28
N GLN A 464 6.21 -7.57 -3.34
CA GLN A 464 5.22 -7.79 -4.38
C GLN A 464 4.54 -6.47 -4.72
N SER A 465 4.24 -6.27 -5.98
CA SER A 465 3.53 -5.09 -6.47
C SER A 465 2.64 -5.46 -7.63
N ASP A 466 1.34 -5.31 -7.43
CA ASP A 466 0.32 -5.54 -8.44
C ASP A 466 -0.34 -4.21 -8.79
N VAL A 467 -0.37 -3.89 -10.07
CA VAL A 467 -0.98 -2.67 -10.60
C VAL A 467 -2.27 -3.02 -11.33
N VAL A 468 -3.38 -2.50 -10.85
CA VAL A 468 -4.68 -2.67 -11.50
C VAL A 468 -4.97 -1.43 -12.33
N GLY A 469 -5.03 -1.62 -13.66
CA GLY A 469 -5.35 -0.52 -14.58
C GLY A 469 -6.81 -0.07 -14.46
N PRO A 470 -7.12 1.24 -14.64
CA PRO A 470 -8.49 1.76 -14.57
C PRO A 470 -9.44 1.14 -15.59
N SER A 471 -8.93 0.64 -16.72
CA SER A 471 -9.71 -0.04 -17.75
C SER A 471 -10.28 -1.38 -17.28
N LEU A 472 -9.48 -2.16 -16.55
CA LEU A 472 -9.92 -3.43 -15.95
C LEU A 472 -11.01 -3.23 -14.91
N GLY A 473 -10.87 -2.19 -14.07
CA GLY A 473 -11.89 -1.82 -13.10
C GLY A 473 -13.20 -1.42 -13.76
N LYS A 474 -13.15 -0.62 -14.84
CA LYS A 474 -14.34 -0.19 -15.56
C LYS A 474 -15.08 -1.37 -16.22
N GLU A 475 -14.36 -2.27 -16.90
CA GLU A 475 -14.95 -3.46 -17.53
C GLU A 475 -15.59 -4.39 -16.46
N ALA A 476 -14.94 -4.56 -15.31
CA ALA A 476 -15.49 -5.32 -14.20
C ALA A 476 -16.75 -4.68 -13.59
N ILE A 477 -16.78 -3.34 -13.47
CA ILE A 477 -17.97 -2.60 -13.03
C ILE A 477 -19.13 -2.79 -14.03
N ASP A 478 -18.88 -2.55 -15.32
CA ASP A 478 -19.91 -2.62 -16.35
C ASP A 478 -20.50 -4.04 -16.43
N SER A 479 -19.66 -5.07 -16.40
CA SER A 479 -20.10 -6.47 -16.39
C SER A 479 -20.83 -6.85 -15.10
N GLY A 480 -20.32 -6.43 -13.95
CA GLY A 480 -20.93 -6.66 -12.63
C GLY A 480 -22.28 -5.94 -12.51
N LEU A 481 -22.38 -4.70 -12.96
CA LEU A 481 -23.63 -3.91 -12.94
C LEU A 481 -24.67 -4.50 -13.88
N MET A 482 -24.28 -4.94 -15.08
CA MET A 482 -25.18 -5.61 -16.02
C MET A 482 -25.74 -6.91 -15.42
N SER A 483 -24.88 -7.74 -14.83
CA SER A 483 -25.29 -8.96 -14.16
C SER A 483 -26.24 -8.68 -12.98
N PHE A 484 -25.96 -7.64 -12.20
CA PHE A 484 -26.81 -7.17 -11.12
C PHE A 484 -28.20 -6.75 -11.66
N ILE A 485 -28.27 -5.91 -12.68
CA ILE A 485 -29.54 -5.42 -13.26
C ILE A 485 -30.37 -6.58 -13.79
N ILE A 486 -29.75 -7.53 -14.51
CA ILE A 486 -30.45 -8.71 -15.03
C ILE A 486 -31.00 -9.57 -13.90
N GLY A 487 -30.16 -9.96 -12.95
CA GLY A 487 -30.57 -10.81 -11.81
C GLY A 487 -31.65 -10.15 -10.97
N PHE A 488 -31.49 -8.87 -10.67
CA PHE A 488 -32.46 -8.07 -9.89
C PHE A 488 -33.81 -7.97 -10.62
N SER A 489 -33.80 -7.63 -11.91
CA SER A 489 -35.04 -7.54 -12.71
C SER A 489 -35.78 -8.86 -12.78
N LEU A 490 -35.05 -9.97 -12.90
CA LEU A 490 -35.63 -11.31 -12.93
C LEU A 490 -36.29 -11.68 -11.59
N VAL A 491 -35.68 -11.33 -10.46
CA VAL A 491 -36.26 -11.53 -9.13
C VAL A 491 -37.53 -10.66 -8.96
N LEU A 492 -37.50 -9.39 -9.32
CA LEU A 492 -38.64 -8.49 -9.24
C LEU A 492 -39.83 -9.02 -10.07
N LEU A 493 -39.53 -9.46 -11.29
CA LEU A 493 -40.53 -10.01 -12.21
C LEU A 493 -41.18 -11.29 -11.65
N TRP A 494 -40.29 -12.20 -11.14
CA TRP A 494 -40.75 -13.47 -10.53
C TRP A 494 -41.68 -13.23 -9.34
N MET A 495 -41.33 -12.32 -8.44
CA MET A 495 -42.12 -11.99 -7.26
C MET A 495 -43.51 -11.47 -7.64
N VAL A 496 -43.61 -10.62 -8.65
CA VAL A 496 -44.94 -10.10 -9.14
C VAL A 496 -45.72 -11.21 -9.81
N ILE A 497 -45.10 -12.03 -10.65
CA ILE A 497 -45.79 -13.13 -11.35
C ILE A 497 -46.32 -14.15 -10.37
N TYR A 498 -45.54 -14.50 -9.35
CA TYR A 498 -45.89 -15.58 -8.42
C TYR A 498 -46.83 -15.11 -7.32
N TYR A 499 -46.53 -14.02 -6.64
CA TYR A 499 -47.28 -13.50 -5.47
C TYR A 499 -48.31 -12.39 -5.79
N GLY A 500 -48.29 -11.84 -7.00
CA GLY A 500 -49.23 -10.76 -7.39
C GLY A 500 -49.00 -9.47 -6.60
N LYS A 501 -50.07 -8.97 -5.95
CA LYS A 501 -50.01 -7.70 -5.20
C LYS A 501 -49.04 -7.75 -4.02
N THR A 502 -48.95 -8.86 -3.30
CA THR A 502 -48.02 -9.00 -2.16
C THR A 502 -46.57 -9.06 -2.66
N GLY A 503 -46.31 -9.67 -3.83
CA GLY A 503 -45.05 -9.62 -4.50
C GLY A 503 -44.59 -8.19 -4.85
N PHE A 504 -45.53 -7.32 -5.29
CA PHE A 504 -45.24 -5.90 -5.52
C PHE A 504 -44.78 -5.19 -4.23
N TYR A 505 -45.41 -5.47 -3.06
CA TYR A 505 -44.99 -4.91 -1.78
C TYR A 505 -43.60 -5.40 -1.34
N ALA A 506 -43.29 -6.68 -1.59
CA ALA A 506 -41.97 -7.21 -1.36
C ALA A 506 -40.91 -6.54 -2.24
N ASN A 507 -41.24 -6.27 -3.51
CA ASN A 507 -40.35 -5.55 -4.42
C ASN A 507 -40.09 -4.11 -3.96
N LEU A 508 -41.11 -3.43 -3.45
CA LEU A 508 -40.94 -2.08 -2.90
C LEU A 508 -40.01 -2.10 -1.67
N ALA A 509 -40.19 -3.09 -0.79
CA ALA A 509 -39.30 -3.29 0.36
C ALA A 509 -37.87 -3.63 -0.07
N LEU A 510 -37.70 -4.38 -1.15
CA LEU A 510 -36.40 -4.72 -1.71
C LEU A 510 -35.68 -3.49 -2.29
N LEU A 511 -36.39 -2.57 -2.96
CA LEU A 511 -35.84 -1.27 -3.40
C LEU A 511 -35.36 -0.44 -2.19
N VAL A 512 -36.17 -0.40 -1.12
CA VAL A 512 -35.77 0.26 0.12
C VAL A 512 -34.55 -0.43 0.76
N ASN A 513 -34.45 -1.75 0.67
CA ASN A 513 -33.30 -2.50 1.15
C ASN A 513 -32.00 -2.11 0.43
N ILE A 514 -32.05 -1.98 -0.91
CA ILE A 514 -30.90 -1.52 -1.69
C ILE A 514 -30.46 -0.12 -1.25
N LEU A 515 -31.42 0.80 -1.08
CA LEU A 515 -31.11 2.12 -0.55
C LEU A 515 -30.42 2.06 0.81
N PHE A 516 -30.88 1.18 1.70
CA PHE A 516 -30.29 1.00 3.03
C PHE A 516 -28.89 0.37 2.98
N ILE A 517 -28.66 -0.60 2.09
CA ILE A 517 -27.32 -1.21 1.90
C ILE A 517 -26.33 -0.14 1.46
N PHE A 518 -26.62 0.58 0.37
CA PHE A 518 -25.70 1.61 -0.13
C PHE A 518 -25.53 2.78 0.85
N GLY A 519 -26.62 3.21 1.49
CA GLY A 519 -26.58 4.28 2.49
C GLY A 519 -25.75 3.88 3.72
N ALA A 520 -25.88 2.64 4.20
CA ALA A 520 -25.09 2.13 5.31
C ALA A 520 -23.61 1.97 4.93
N LEU A 521 -23.30 1.45 3.72
CA LEU A 521 -21.94 1.35 3.22
C LEU A 521 -21.25 2.73 3.20
N ALA A 522 -21.93 3.75 2.66
CA ALA A 522 -21.42 5.10 2.62
C ALA A 522 -21.25 5.70 4.04
N SER A 523 -22.23 5.47 4.94
CA SER A 523 -22.19 5.99 6.32
C SER A 523 -21.08 5.38 7.17
N PHE A 524 -20.76 4.09 6.97
CA PHE A 524 -19.66 3.43 7.68
C PHE A 524 -18.31 3.60 7.00
N GLY A 525 -18.24 4.32 5.89
CA GLY A 525 -17.01 4.45 5.09
C GLY A 525 -16.50 3.10 4.57
N ALA A 526 -17.40 2.16 4.32
CA ALA A 526 -17.03 0.84 3.83
C ALA A 526 -16.65 0.90 2.34
N VAL A 527 -15.58 0.19 1.99
CA VAL A 527 -15.07 0.16 0.62
C VAL A 527 -15.86 -0.85 -0.22
N LEU A 528 -16.46 -0.38 -1.30
CA LEU A 528 -17.12 -1.24 -2.28
C LEU A 528 -16.08 -1.89 -3.18
N THR A 529 -15.99 -3.22 -3.14
CA THR A 529 -15.10 -4.04 -3.98
C THR A 529 -15.89 -4.87 -4.97
N LEU A 530 -15.25 -5.46 -5.99
CA LEU A 530 -15.93 -6.35 -6.93
C LEU A 530 -16.57 -7.56 -6.22
N PRO A 531 -15.89 -8.28 -5.31
CA PRO A 531 -16.55 -9.28 -4.46
C PRO A 531 -17.66 -8.69 -3.56
N GLY A 532 -17.51 -7.43 -3.14
CA GLY A 532 -18.55 -6.71 -2.40
C GLY A 532 -19.83 -6.54 -3.21
N ILE A 533 -19.74 -6.22 -4.51
CA ILE A 533 -20.89 -6.19 -5.42
C ILE A 533 -21.54 -7.58 -5.49
N ALA A 534 -20.74 -8.65 -5.62
CA ALA A 534 -21.26 -10.01 -5.59
C ALA A 534 -21.99 -10.33 -4.26
N GLY A 535 -21.48 -9.83 -3.12
CA GLY A 535 -22.13 -9.89 -1.81
C GLY A 535 -23.50 -9.19 -1.81
N ILE A 536 -23.60 -8.01 -2.43
CA ILE A 536 -24.88 -7.30 -2.56
C ILE A 536 -25.87 -8.12 -3.41
N VAL A 537 -25.43 -8.66 -4.55
CA VAL A 537 -26.26 -9.51 -5.41
C VAL A 537 -26.79 -10.74 -4.64
N LEU A 538 -25.91 -11.37 -3.88
CA LEU A 538 -26.27 -12.52 -3.03
C LEU A 538 -27.32 -12.12 -1.96
N THR A 539 -27.11 -10.99 -1.29
CA THR A 539 -28.04 -10.51 -0.25
C THR A 539 -29.40 -10.12 -0.79
N ILE A 540 -29.49 -9.65 -2.04
CA ILE A 540 -30.77 -9.41 -2.69
C ILE A 540 -31.58 -10.70 -2.85
N GLY A 541 -30.92 -11.80 -3.24
CA GLY A 541 -31.57 -13.11 -3.30
C GLY A 541 -32.08 -13.56 -1.92
N MET A 542 -31.27 -13.43 -0.90
CA MET A 542 -31.63 -13.77 0.49
C MET A 542 -32.69 -12.82 1.08
N ALA A 543 -32.72 -11.55 0.69
CA ALA A 543 -33.73 -10.59 1.15
C ALA A 543 -35.15 -10.96 0.70
N VAL A 544 -35.27 -11.55 -0.49
CA VAL A 544 -36.56 -12.03 -1.00
C VAL A 544 -37.00 -13.30 -0.25
N ASP A 545 -36.07 -14.18 0.12
CA ASP A 545 -36.37 -15.46 0.78
C ASP A 545 -37.16 -15.29 2.08
N ALA A 546 -36.80 -14.33 2.91
CA ALA A 546 -37.55 -14.00 4.12
C ALA A 546 -39.02 -13.62 3.84
N ASN A 547 -39.27 -12.85 2.76
CA ASN A 547 -40.63 -12.50 2.33
C ASN A 547 -41.39 -13.72 1.80
N VAL A 548 -40.71 -14.60 1.04
CA VAL A 548 -41.29 -15.85 0.52
C VAL A 548 -41.75 -16.76 1.68
N ILE A 549 -40.91 -16.98 2.66
CA ILE A 549 -41.26 -17.82 3.84
C ILE A 549 -42.49 -17.25 4.58
N ILE A 550 -42.53 -15.93 4.77
CA ILE A 550 -43.67 -15.25 5.41
C ILE A 550 -44.95 -15.44 4.57
N TYR A 551 -44.86 -15.26 3.25
CA TYR A 551 -46.01 -15.35 2.35
C TYR A 551 -46.55 -16.78 2.22
N GLU A 552 -45.64 -17.77 2.09
CA GLU A 552 -46.07 -19.16 2.07
C GLU A 552 -46.73 -19.58 3.39
N ARG A 553 -46.17 -19.12 4.54
CA ARG A 553 -46.81 -19.36 5.83
C ARG A 553 -48.19 -18.70 5.95
N ALA A 554 -48.33 -17.48 5.43
CA ALA A 554 -49.63 -16.81 5.39
C ALA A 554 -50.64 -17.55 4.49
N LYS A 555 -50.19 -18.14 3.36
CA LYS A 555 -51.05 -18.97 2.48
C LYS A 555 -51.52 -20.23 3.18
N GLU A 556 -50.66 -20.92 3.92
CA GLU A 556 -51.03 -22.09 4.70
C GLU A 556 -52.17 -21.74 5.73
N GLU A 557 -52.03 -20.65 6.46
CA GLU A 557 -53.04 -20.21 7.43
C GLU A 557 -54.36 -19.77 6.79
N LEU A 558 -54.28 -19.20 5.56
CA LEU A 558 -55.47 -18.88 4.75
C LEU A 558 -56.20 -20.15 4.24
N ASP A 559 -55.43 -21.16 3.82
CA ASP A 559 -56.00 -22.45 3.40
C ASP A 559 -56.64 -23.22 4.58
N GLU A 560 -56.21 -22.95 5.85
CA GLU A 560 -56.86 -23.39 7.08
C GLU A 560 -58.15 -22.62 7.43
N GLY A 561 -58.49 -21.58 6.66
CA GLY A 561 -59.73 -20.80 6.81
C GLY A 561 -59.63 -19.56 7.71
N LYS A 562 -58.43 -19.15 8.13
CA LYS A 562 -58.21 -17.89 8.87
C LYS A 562 -58.43 -16.66 8.00
N SER A 563 -58.79 -15.55 8.63
CA SER A 563 -58.88 -14.26 7.93
C SER A 563 -57.48 -13.79 7.47
N ILE A 564 -57.42 -12.92 6.42
CA ILE A 564 -56.17 -12.37 5.90
C ILE A 564 -55.35 -11.68 7.00
N GLU A 565 -55.99 -10.94 7.91
CA GLU A 565 -55.33 -10.23 8.98
C GLU A 565 -54.74 -11.21 10.01
N GLU A 566 -55.48 -12.25 10.39
CA GLU A 566 -55.00 -13.30 11.30
C GLU A 566 -53.86 -14.10 10.71
N ALA A 567 -53.99 -14.53 9.45
CA ALA A 567 -52.98 -15.28 8.71
C ALA A 567 -51.64 -14.50 8.62
N VAL A 568 -51.71 -13.22 8.23
CA VAL A 568 -50.52 -12.36 8.19
C VAL A 568 -49.94 -12.15 9.57
N ASN A 569 -50.75 -11.84 10.56
CA ASN A 569 -50.26 -11.65 11.93
C ASN A 569 -49.58 -12.90 12.47
N TYR A 570 -50.14 -14.11 12.21
CA TYR A 570 -49.55 -15.38 12.65
C TYR A 570 -48.22 -15.65 11.92
N ALA A 571 -48.13 -15.43 10.59
CA ALA A 571 -46.89 -15.62 9.83
C ALA A 571 -45.72 -14.80 10.39
N TYR A 572 -45.96 -13.61 10.93
CA TYR A 572 -44.97 -12.78 11.59
C TYR A 572 -44.70 -13.11 13.06
N THR A 573 -45.23 -14.22 13.60
CA THR A 573 -44.92 -14.68 14.96
C THR A 573 -43.71 -15.60 14.98
N TRP A 574 -43.16 -15.81 16.18
CA TRP A 574 -42.05 -16.76 16.37
C TRP A 574 -42.46 -18.22 16.07
N LYS A 575 -43.71 -18.57 16.25
CA LYS A 575 -44.28 -19.88 15.88
C LYS A 575 -44.62 -19.98 14.38
N GLY A 576 -44.70 -18.87 13.69
CA GLY A 576 -44.90 -18.80 12.24
C GLY A 576 -43.60 -18.93 11.47
N ALA A 577 -43.20 -17.87 10.72
CA ALA A 577 -42.02 -17.86 9.88
C ALA A 577 -40.75 -17.29 10.55
N MET A 578 -40.93 -16.54 11.67
CA MET A 578 -39.86 -15.73 12.25
C MET A 578 -38.66 -16.56 12.74
N SER A 579 -38.92 -17.71 13.38
CA SER A 579 -37.86 -18.61 13.87
C SER A 579 -36.95 -19.05 12.72
N SER A 580 -37.54 -19.57 11.62
CA SER A 580 -36.78 -20.06 10.47
C SER A 580 -35.98 -18.95 9.78
N ILE A 581 -36.54 -17.74 9.66
CA ILE A 581 -35.87 -16.59 9.06
C ILE A 581 -34.65 -16.17 9.90
N VAL A 582 -34.82 -16.08 11.23
CA VAL A 582 -33.72 -15.68 12.12
C VAL A 582 -32.63 -16.73 12.15
N ASP A 583 -32.97 -18.03 12.23
CA ASP A 583 -32.01 -19.12 12.27
C ASP A 583 -31.14 -19.16 10.98
N ALA A 584 -31.77 -19.04 9.81
CA ALA A 584 -31.08 -19.01 8.54
C ALA A 584 -30.11 -17.81 8.41
N ASN A 585 -30.56 -16.64 8.87
CA ASN A 585 -29.73 -15.42 8.78
C ASN A 585 -28.61 -15.40 9.83
N ILE A 586 -28.82 -15.97 11.03
CA ILE A 586 -27.75 -16.09 12.05
C ILE A 586 -26.59 -16.95 11.53
N THR A 587 -26.87 -18.10 10.93
CA THR A 587 -25.81 -18.97 10.39
C THR A 587 -24.98 -18.26 9.32
N THR A 588 -25.64 -17.52 8.42
CA THR A 588 -24.95 -16.74 7.39
C THR A 588 -24.18 -15.55 8.00
N ALA A 589 -24.75 -14.88 9.01
CA ALA A 589 -24.08 -13.78 9.72
C ALA A 589 -22.82 -14.26 10.46
N ILE A 590 -22.83 -15.42 11.09
CA ILE A 590 -21.64 -16.02 11.71
C ILE A 590 -20.54 -16.23 10.67
N THR A 591 -20.88 -16.77 9.51
CA THR A 591 -19.92 -16.95 8.41
C THR A 591 -19.37 -15.60 7.94
N ALA A 592 -20.23 -14.59 7.77
CA ALA A 592 -19.79 -13.24 7.39
C ALA A 592 -18.86 -12.62 8.45
N ILE A 593 -19.13 -12.80 9.73
CA ILE A 593 -18.27 -12.30 10.83
C ILE A 593 -16.91 -12.99 10.80
N ILE A 594 -16.86 -14.30 10.59
CA ILE A 594 -15.60 -15.04 10.46
C ILE A 594 -14.77 -14.48 9.29
N LEU A 595 -15.40 -14.29 8.13
CA LEU A 595 -14.73 -13.72 6.95
C LEU A 595 -14.32 -12.25 7.18
N LEU A 596 -15.06 -11.48 7.98
CA LEU A 596 -14.72 -10.10 8.32
C LEU A 596 -13.49 -10.02 9.22
N VAL A 597 -13.36 -10.93 10.20
CA VAL A 597 -12.26 -10.95 11.18
C VAL A 597 -10.99 -11.52 10.58
N PHE A 598 -11.08 -12.63 9.85
CA PHE A 598 -9.92 -13.34 9.30
C PHE A 598 -9.63 -13.03 7.83
N GLY A 599 -10.57 -12.42 7.11
CA GLY A 599 -10.40 -12.03 5.70
C GLY A 599 -9.52 -10.79 5.52
N THR A 600 -8.86 -10.74 4.38
CA THR A 600 -8.02 -9.59 3.96
C THR A 600 -8.53 -9.04 2.63
N GLY A 601 -8.28 -7.74 2.36
CA GLY A 601 -8.57 -7.09 1.10
C GLY A 601 -9.99 -7.37 0.55
N PRO A 602 -10.10 -7.97 -0.64
CA PRO A 602 -11.37 -8.24 -1.31
C PRO A 602 -12.35 -9.12 -0.50
N ILE A 603 -11.84 -10.09 0.28
CA ILE A 603 -12.66 -10.98 1.12
C ILE A 603 -13.35 -10.19 2.24
N LYS A 604 -12.63 -9.25 2.84
CA LYS A 604 -13.18 -8.36 3.88
C LYS A 604 -14.27 -7.46 3.31
N GLY A 605 -14.09 -6.93 2.09
CA GLY A 605 -15.11 -6.15 1.37
C GLY A 605 -16.39 -6.96 1.14
N PHE A 606 -16.28 -8.21 0.66
CA PHE A 606 -17.41 -9.13 0.52
C PHE A 606 -18.14 -9.38 1.85
N ALA A 607 -17.38 -9.69 2.91
CA ALA A 607 -17.94 -9.99 4.23
C ALA A 607 -18.68 -8.78 4.81
N THR A 608 -18.14 -7.56 4.63
CA THR A 608 -18.76 -6.31 5.09
C THR A 608 -20.09 -6.07 4.40
N THR A 609 -20.14 -6.18 3.07
CA THR A 609 -21.38 -5.99 2.30
C THR A 609 -22.42 -7.07 2.62
N LEU A 610 -21.99 -8.32 2.80
CA LEU A 610 -22.85 -9.42 3.17
C LEU A 610 -23.49 -9.19 4.56
N LEU A 611 -22.69 -8.80 5.57
CA LEU A 611 -23.19 -8.56 6.93
C LEU A 611 -24.18 -7.39 6.98
N ILE A 612 -23.85 -6.26 6.33
CA ILE A 612 -24.75 -5.11 6.22
C ILE A 612 -26.03 -5.53 5.50
N GLY A 613 -25.92 -6.29 4.41
CA GLY A 613 -27.04 -6.77 3.64
C GLY A 613 -27.97 -7.68 4.44
N ILE A 614 -27.46 -8.58 5.28
CA ILE A 614 -28.26 -9.44 6.16
C ILE A 614 -29.05 -8.59 7.17
N ILE A 615 -28.39 -7.62 7.82
CA ILE A 615 -29.04 -6.76 8.82
C ILE A 615 -30.15 -5.92 8.17
N THR A 616 -29.86 -5.30 7.04
CA THR A 616 -30.83 -4.45 6.33
C THR A 616 -31.98 -5.27 5.73
N SER A 617 -31.70 -6.47 5.21
CA SER A 617 -32.72 -7.37 4.66
C SER A 617 -33.70 -7.88 5.72
N LEU A 618 -33.20 -8.26 6.89
CA LEU A 618 -34.04 -8.63 8.03
C LEU A 618 -34.96 -7.46 8.44
N PHE A 619 -34.38 -6.27 8.54
CA PHE A 619 -35.14 -5.08 8.88
C PHE A 619 -36.25 -4.80 7.85
N THR A 620 -35.94 -4.85 6.57
CA THR A 620 -36.88 -4.55 5.50
C THR A 620 -37.95 -5.62 5.34
N ALA A 621 -37.61 -6.90 5.45
CA ALA A 621 -38.57 -7.99 5.36
C ALA A 621 -39.55 -8.02 6.58
N ILE A 622 -39.02 -7.80 7.77
CA ILE A 622 -39.82 -7.88 8.98
C ILE A 622 -40.68 -6.62 9.20
N PHE A 623 -40.10 -5.43 8.95
CA PHE A 623 -40.78 -4.19 9.30
C PHE A 623 -41.39 -3.47 8.11
N ILE A 624 -40.63 -3.29 7.00
CA ILE A 624 -41.10 -2.50 5.84
C ILE A 624 -42.18 -3.26 5.07
N THR A 625 -41.92 -4.53 4.76
CA THR A 625 -42.92 -5.36 4.05
C THR A 625 -44.23 -5.49 4.89
N ARG A 626 -44.12 -5.72 6.20
CA ARG A 626 -45.26 -5.77 7.10
C ARG A 626 -46.02 -4.44 7.16
N MET A 627 -45.32 -3.33 7.08
CA MET A 627 -45.90 -1.99 7.04
C MET A 627 -46.76 -1.79 5.77
N PHE A 628 -46.28 -2.20 4.62
CA PHE A 628 -47.02 -2.11 3.34
C PHE A 628 -48.24 -3.06 3.34
N LEU A 629 -48.06 -4.30 3.80
CA LEU A 629 -49.17 -5.25 3.95
C LEU A 629 -50.25 -4.72 4.90
N GLY A 630 -49.86 -4.24 6.07
CA GLY A 630 -50.81 -3.68 7.05
C GLY A 630 -51.52 -2.42 6.57
N TRP A 631 -50.86 -1.60 5.72
CA TRP A 631 -51.48 -0.46 5.08
C TRP A 631 -52.55 -0.88 4.04
N SER A 632 -52.26 -1.89 3.22
CA SER A 632 -53.21 -2.43 2.23
C SER A 632 -54.42 -3.11 2.89
N ILE A 633 -54.17 -3.91 3.95
CA ILE A 633 -55.25 -4.55 4.70
C ILE A 633 -56.15 -3.51 5.39
N SER A 634 -55.60 -2.44 5.97
CA SER A 634 -56.36 -1.36 6.59
C SER A 634 -57.26 -0.59 5.58
N ARG A 635 -56.90 -0.56 4.32
CA ARG A 635 -57.69 0.01 3.24
C ARG A 635 -58.75 -0.95 2.65
N LYS A 636 -58.86 -2.17 3.22
CA LYS A 636 -59.73 -3.24 2.71
C LYS A 636 -59.45 -3.58 1.23
N GLU A 637 -58.22 -3.42 0.78
CA GLU A 637 -57.81 -3.85 -0.54
C GLU A 637 -57.77 -5.39 -0.61
N ASN A 638 -58.07 -5.95 -1.78
CA ASN A 638 -57.93 -7.39 -2.01
C ASN A 638 -56.47 -7.77 -2.05
N VAL A 639 -55.95 -8.22 -0.89
CA VAL A 639 -54.57 -8.74 -0.73
C VAL A 639 -54.58 -10.20 -1.16
N THR A 640 -53.83 -10.51 -2.24
CA THR A 640 -53.71 -11.87 -2.76
C THR A 640 -52.23 -12.32 -2.66
N PHE A 641 -52.00 -13.55 -2.18
CA PHE A 641 -50.67 -14.18 -2.08
C PHE A 641 -50.35 -15.09 -3.26
N SER A 642 -51.17 -15.07 -4.30
CA SER A 642 -50.96 -15.82 -5.55
C SER A 642 -51.68 -15.13 -6.67
N THR A 643 -51.22 -15.31 -7.91
CA THR A 643 -51.90 -14.89 -9.13
C THR A 643 -52.85 -16.01 -9.60
N SER A 644 -53.75 -15.68 -10.55
CA SER A 644 -54.62 -16.70 -11.18
C SER A 644 -53.83 -17.82 -11.84
N LEU A 645 -52.61 -17.55 -12.31
CA LEU A 645 -51.75 -18.50 -12.96
C LEU A 645 -51.06 -19.44 -11.94
N THR A 646 -50.67 -18.93 -10.78
CA THR A 646 -49.82 -19.65 -9.80
C THR A 646 -50.61 -20.26 -8.67
N LYS A 647 -51.88 -19.92 -8.51
CA LYS A 647 -52.77 -20.35 -7.41
C LYS A 647 -52.80 -21.88 -7.21
N ASN A 648 -52.72 -22.65 -8.31
CA ASN A 648 -52.79 -24.11 -8.27
C ASN A 648 -51.42 -24.78 -8.51
N TRP A 649 -50.35 -24.03 -8.64
CA TRP A 649 -49.03 -24.61 -8.79
C TRP A 649 -48.64 -25.35 -7.52
N PHE A 650 -48.14 -26.58 -7.72
CA PHE A 650 -47.71 -27.48 -6.63
C PHE A 650 -48.84 -28.05 -5.71
N LYS A 651 -50.14 -27.64 -5.84
CA LYS A 651 -51.23 -28.20 -5.01
C LYS A 651 -51.43 -29.72 -5.20
N ASN A 652 -51.15 -30.24 -6.40
CA ASN A 652 -51.37 -31.65 -6.74
C ASN A 652 -50.07 -32.46 -6.88
N LEU A 653 -48.99 -31.99 -6.27
CA LEU A 653 -47.70 -32.63 -6.34
C LEU A 653 -47.64 -33.82 -5.37
N ASN A 654 -48.15 -34.98 -5.81
CA ASN A 654 -48.11 -36.22 -5.07
C ASN A 654 -46.90 -37.06 -5.49
N PHE A 655 -45.69 -36.58 -5.20
CA PHE A 655 -44.48 -37.28 -5.55
C PHE A 655 -43.87 -37.94 -4.33
N ASP A 656 -43.87 -39.31 -4.33
CA ASP A 656 -43.29 -40.07 -3.25
C ASP A 656 -41.76 -40.11 -3.35
N PHE A 657 -41.11 -39.12 -2.70
CA PHE A 657 -39.65 -38.99 -2.66
C PHE A 657 -38.97 -40.18 -1.97
N LEU A 658 -39.60 -40.76 -0.92
CA LEU A 658 -38.99 -41.85 -0.17
C LEU A 658 -39.05 -43.18 -0.92
N ALA A 659 -40.10 -43.43 -1.70
CA ALA A 659 -40.20 -44.63 -2.52
C ALA A 659 -39.10 -44.62 -3.64
N LYS A 660 -38.77 -43.46 -4.18
CA LYS A 660 -37.76 -43.30 -5.24
C LYS A 660 -36.32 -43.15 -4.75
N ARG A 661 -36.04 -43.29 -3.43
CA ARG A 661 -34.69 -43.13 -2.84
C ARG A 661 -33.61 -43.99 -3.50
N LYS A 662 -33.95 -45.22 -3.97
CA LYS A 662 -32.96 -46.07 -4.63
C LYS A 662 -32.46 -45.50 -5.94
N ILE A 663 -33.34 -44.81 -6.70
CA ILE A 663 -32.96 -44.15 -7.98
C ILE A 663 -32.06 -42.96 -7.69
N THR A 664 -32.41 -42.12 -6.69
CA THR A 664 -31.59 -40.96 -6.32
C THR A 664 -30.24 -41.36 -5.75
N TYR A 665 -30.14 -42.45 -4.99
CA TYR A 665 -28.86 -42.99 -4.53
C TYR A 665 -28.00 -43.49 -5.68
N ALA A 666 -28.60 -44.16 -6.68
CA ALA A 666 -27.87 -44.62 -7.85
C ALA A 666 -27.31 -43.45 -8.68
N ILE A 667 -28.14 -42.41 -8.90
CA ILE A 667 -27.70 -41.19 -9.60
C ILE A 667 -26.55 -40.49 -8.83
N SER A 668 -26.69 -40.32 -7.52
CA SER A 668 -25.67 -39.71 -6.68
C SER A 668 -24.37 -40.51 -6.68
N ALA A 669 -24.45 -41.85 -6.60
CA ALA A 669 -23.28 -42.72 -6.67
C ALA A 669 -22.54 -42.60 -8.02
N ILE A 670 -23.28 -42.57 -9.14
CA ILE A 670 -22.70 -42.36 -10.46
C ILE A 670 -22.00 -41.00 -10.55
N LEU A 671 -22.61 -39.93 -10.07
CA LEU A 671 -22.01 -38.59 -10.06
C LEU A 671 -20.74 -38.54 -9.21
N ILE A 672 -20.76 -39.16 -8.02
CA ILE A 672 -19.57 -39.25 -7.14
C ILE A 672 -18.45 -40.01 -7.85
N VAL A 673 -18.74 -41.16 -8.46
CA VAL A 673 -17.74 -41.95 -9.18
C VAL A 673 -17.17 -41.14 -10.35
N LEU A 674 -18.00 -40.48 -11.15
CA LEU A 674 -17.55 -39.62 -12.25
C LEU A 674 -16.65 -38.47 -11.75
N SER A 675 -17.01 -37.84 -10.62
CA SER A 675 -16.19 -36.78 -9.99
C SER A 675 -14.83 -37.32 -9.55
N LEU A 676 -14.80 -38.46 -8.87
CA LEU A 676 -13.56 -39.10 -8.45
C LEU A 676 -12.67 -39.47 -9.65
N VAL A 677 -13.24 -40.09 -10.68
CA VAL A 677 -12.51 -40.40 -11.92
C VAL A 677 -11.96 -39.15 -12.58
N SER A 678 -12.72 -38.05 -12.63
CA SER A 678 -12.27 -36.77 -13.18
C SER A 678 -11.11 -36.17 -12.37
N ILE A 679 -11.14 -36.27 -11.05
CA ILE A 679 -10.06 -35.79 -10.17
C ILE A 679 -8.80 -36.63 -10.41
N PHE A 680 -8.90 -37.95 -10.40
CA PHE A 680 -7.75 -38.84 -10.60
C PHE A 680 -7.13 -38.68 -12.00
N THR A 681 -7.93 -38.51 -13.05
CA THR A 681 -7.43 -38.29 -14.41
C THR A 681 -6.75 -36.92 -14.57
N LYS A 682 -7.21 -35.88 -13.89
CA LYS A 682 -6.53 -34.57 -13.88
C LYS A 682 -5.23 -34.61 -13.07
N ILE A 683 -5.22 -35.25 -11.92
CA ILE A 683 -4.00 -35.42 -11.10
C ILE A 683 -2.93 -36.21 -11.88
N SER A 684 -3.31 -37.28 -12.58
CA SER A 684 -2.36 -38.05 -13.41
C SER A 684 -1.81 -37.23 -14.59
N ARG A 685 -2.60 -36.32 -15.18
CA ARG A 685 -2.10 -35.37 -16.21
C ARG A 685 -1.14 -34.33 -15.63
N LEU A 686 -1.39 -33.83 -14.44
CA LEU A 686 -0.49 -32.87 -13.75
C LEU A 686 0.83 -33.54 -13.34
N SER A 687 0.81 -34.77 -12.88
CA SER A 687 2.03 -35.51 -12.55
C SER A 687 2.89 -35.82 -13.79
N ASN A 688 2.25 -36.14 -14.94
CA ASN A 688 2.95 -36.29 -16.20
C ASN A 688 3.53 -34.99 -16.76
N PHE A 689 2.89 -33.84 -16.49
CA PHE A 689 3.42 -32.52 -16.85
C PHE A 689 4.64 -32.12 -15.99
N SER A 690 4.63 -32.45 -14.70
CA SER A 690 5.78 -32.23 -13.80
C SER A 690 6.98 -33.10 -14.17
N ASN A 691 6.77 -34.35 -14.60
CA ASN A 691 7.83 -35.25 -15.09
C ASN A 691 8.40 -34.81 -16.45
N PHE A 692 7.61 -34.17 -17.30
CA PHE A 692 8.09 -33.60 -18.56
C PHE A 692 9.02 -32.37 -18.34
N PHE A 693 8.73 -31.53 -17.36
CA PHE A 693 9.60 -30.41 -17.00
C PHE A 693 10.88 -30.82 -16.26
N CYS A 694 10.85 -31.90 -15.49
CA CYS A 694 12.05 -32.42 -14.81
C CYS A 694 13.06 -33.08 -15.78
N HIS A 695 12.60 -33.62 -16.91
CA HIS A 695 13.47 -34.23 -17.92
C HIS A 695 14.05 -33.22 -18.92
N SER A 696 13.50 -32.00 -19.02
CA SER A 696 13.99 -30.94 -19.92
C SER A 696 15.13 -30.11 -19.34
N HIS A 697 15.54 -30.33 -18.09
CA HIS A 697 16.65 -29.60 -17.44
C HIS A 697 17.95 -30.41 -17.31
N HIS A 698 18.05 -31.57 -18.00
CA HIS A 698 19.27 -32.39 -18.04
C HIS A 698 19.83 -32.61 -19.45
N HIS A 699 19.61 -31.66 -20.36
CA HIS A 699 20.36 -31.57 -21.62
C HIS A 699 20.92 -30.19 -21.86
#